data_73dfacc156d292ccbccfdf0ce645bc3b
#
_entry.id   73dfacc156d292ccbccfdf0ce645bc3b
#
_cell.length_a   1.000
_cell.length_b   1.000
_cell.length_c   1.000
_cell.angle_alpha   90.00
_cell.angle_beta   90.00
_cell.angle_gamma   90.00
#
_symmetry.space_group_name_H-M   'P 1'
#
loop_
_entity.id
_entity.type
_entity.pdbx_description
1 polymer ?
#
loop_
_entity_poly.entity_id
_entity_poly.type
_entity_poly.pdbx_seq_one_letter_code
_entity_poly.pdbx_strand_id
1 'polypeptide(L)'
;MQKSKSRSIVFKIAKYFGITFAVIIGLLFLTPIVFEDQIKEQIKKTANERLSAELNYSDVSVSFFRHFPSLTLTLDNLSLNGSAPYTNEKFITAKEVSFGINVASLIFSKSVKIDQIYLSDSFINVKVNPNGEANYNIYKSQEQASQPKDSSDTALKLERIEILNSKIIYDDKSTKVHFDAYGFNYLGKGDLNKAVFDLYSKAKIEKLNIVYEDEPYLMNKKIDADLITKVNINSLSFFFQQNNLKINQLLVDFKGKFDILKDGYNMDFVIKSDNSNLYDVFTAFPPKYITWLSKTELKGNTNLLLTLKGKYIASENIAPDLNLDVKINDGFVNYNKSAFPVSNLNLDIKTKVPSLNPDLVIVDAKNLSLNINQDYLKSTFLVKGVNTPEINADFKAKIDLEKLTKALGIPDIELKGALAGDVKANGVFDQKNKRFPVTNGIVNLENGYLKTPYYPNPITNITIKSKIENQKGTFEDLKINLTPTQFTFEGKPVFVQAYLSNFDDLNYDIKAKGELDVSRIYKVFSQKGLDLDGFVKADLSLKGKQSDAEKGNYSKLNNKGTLELRNIGIASEYLPKRFIIKEGIFKINQDKMSFNNFLAAYGQSDFKMNGYLQNVFNYAMTNTGVLRGSFKVTSRYINIDEFMSSVDPNTPVTENSAPKTEAKQSDNTQTGVIIIPNNLNLQLFANAQKVNFDKLNLQNATGNLTMKNGKLTMQNTGFNLIGCNVSMNANYQAVTPQKANFDYAIKATDFDIKRAYNEIEVFRKMASAAEKAQGIVSLDYQLKGRLNANMDPVYPSLIGGGTLSVKDVKVRGLKMFNAVSKQTNSESMKNPDLSKVDIKTTVKNNIITVERFKFKFAGFRPRIEGTTSLDGKLNLKMRLGLPP
;
A
#
# COMPACT_ATOMS: atom_id res chain seq x y z
N MET A 1 -97.69 -4.61 27.31
CA MET A 1 -96.81 -5.00 28.41
C MET A 1 -95.97 -6.20 28.03
N GLN A 2 -95.00 -6.05 27.16
CA GLN A 2 -94.06 -7.16 26.81
C GLN A 2 -92.65 -6.70 26.49
N LYS A 3 -92.08 -5.73 27.22
CA LYS A 3 -90.72 -5.21 27.08
C LYS A 3 -89.82 -5.40 28.32
N SER A 4 -90.27 -6.07 29.36
CA SER A 4 -89.47 -6.15 30.60
C SER A 4 -88.68 -7.47 30.81
N LYS A 5 -89.04 -8.58 30.15
CA LYS A 5 -88.40 -9.88 30.34
C LYS A 5 -87.13 -10.04 29.52
N SER A 6 -86.94 -9.38 28.35
CA SER A 6 -85.74 -9.50 27.50
C SER A 6 -84.51 -8.76 28.10
N ARG A 7 -84.74 -7.62 28.81
CA ARG A 7 -83.62 -6.90 29.46
C ARG A 7 -82.99 -7.66 30.64
N SER A 8 -83.80 -8.43 31.38
CA SER A 8 -83.32 -9.20 32.52
C SER A 8 -82.43 -10.41 32.10
N ILE A 9 -82.77 -11.04 30.96
CA ILE A 9 -82.04 -12.16 30.44
C ILE A 9 -80.68 -11.69 29.85
N VAL A 10 -80.63 -10.58 29.11
CA VAL A 10 -79.41 -9.98 28.61
C VAL A 10 -78.49 -9.54 29.76
N PHE A 11 -79.04 -9.00 30.82
CA PHE A 11 -78.25 -8.60 32.00
C PHE A 11 -77.74 -9.80 32.79
N LYS A 12 -78.41 -10.93 32.85
CA LYS A 12 -77.98 -12.17 33.48
C LYS A 12 -76.89 -12.82 32.60
N ILE A 13 -77.05 -12.88 31.30
CA ILE A 13 -76.02 -13.36 30.37
C ILE A 13 -74.77 -12.50 30.46
N ALA A 14 -74.87 -11.16 30.43
CA ALA A 14 -73.79 -10.24 30.60
C ALA A 14 -73.09 -10.39 31.96
N LYS A 15 -73.85 -10.63 33.05
CA LYS A 15 -73.26 -10.89 34.38
C LYS A 15 -72.52 -12.20 34.47
N TYR A 16 -73.05 -13.32 33.90
CA TYR A 16 -72.41 -14.61 33.92
C TYR A 16 -71.16 -14.57 32.94
N PHE A 17 -71.29 -13.88 31.83
CA PHE A 17 -70.18 -13.66 30.93
C PHE A 17 -69.10 -12.83 31.63
N GLY A 18 -69.40 -11.77 32.34
CA GLY A 18 -68.49 -10.97 33.15
C GLY A 18 -67.82 -11.76 34.29
N ILE A 19 -68.59 -12.65 34.99
CA ILE A 19 -68.03 -13.49 36.03
C ILE A 19 -67.12 -14.57 35.44
N THR A 20 -67.57 -15.22 34.35
CA THR A 20 -66.69 -16.23 33.68
C THR A 20 -65.40 -15.59 33.12
N PHE A 21 -65.54 -14.38 32.58
CA PHE A 21 -64.35 -13.62 32.08
C PHE A 21 -63.43 -13.21 33.25
N ALA A 22 -63.97 -12.78 34.38
CA ALA A 22 -63.26 -12.46 35.59
C ALA A 22 -62.55 -13.69 36.19
N VAL A 23 -63.21 -14.85 36.17
CA VAL A 23 -62.66 -16.14 36.61
C VAL A 23 -61.50 -16.61 35.66
N ILE A 24 -61.74 -16.47 34.35
CA ILE A 24 -60.65 -16.80 33.35
C ILE A 24 -59.44 -15.86 33.55
N ILE A 25 -59.69 -14.58 33.77
CA ILE A 25 -58.60 -13.62 34.09
C ILE A 25 -57.93 -13.98 35.42
N GLY A 26 -58.70 -14.32 36.44
CA GLY A 26 -58.20 -14.78 37.75
C GLY A 26 -57.35 -16.03 37.65
N LEU A 27 -57.77 -17.03 36.83
CA LEU A 27 -57.01 -18.24 36.56
C LEU A 27 -55.73 -17.93 35.78
N LEU A 28 -55.78 -17.06 34.77
CA LEU A 28 -54.60 -16.58 34.07
C LEU A 28 -53.61 -15.86 34.98
N PHE A 29 -54.10 -15.20 36.04
CA PHE A 29 -53.33 -14.55 37.09
C PHE A 29 -52.59 -15.53 38.05
N LEU A 30 -53.27 -16.63 38.35
CA LEU A 30 -52.75 -17.63 39.30
C LEU A 30 -51.79 -18.62 38.63
N THR A 31 -51.87 -18.86 37.33
CA THR A 31 -51.07 -19.83 36.58
C THR A 31 -49.55 -19.53 36.69
N PRO A 32 -49.07 -18.28 36.57
CA PRO A 32 -47.62 -17.97 36.74
C PRO A 32 -47.09 -18.29 38.14
N ILE A 33 -47.90 -17.99 39.18
CA ILE A 33 -47.51 -18.16 40.57
C ILE A 33 -47.35 -19.65 40.98
N VAL A 34 -48.19 -20.50 40.39
CA VAL A 34 -48.24 -21.94 40.72
C VAL A 34 -47.16 -22.77 39.99
N PHE A 35 -46.72 -22.33 38.78
CA PHE A 35 -45.82 -23.05 37.93
C PHE A 35 -44.47 -22.36 37.69
N GLU A 36 -44.13 -21.35 38.50
CA GLU A 36 -42.91 -20.55 38.32
C GLU A 36 -41.61 -21.37 38.24
N ASP A 37 -41.37 -22.24 39.21
CA ASP A 37 -40.15 -23.04 39.28
C ASP A 37 -40.04 -24.03 38.15
N GLN A 38 -41.17 -24.64 37.73
CA GLN A 38 -41.21 -25.58 36.62
C GLN A 38 -40.89 -24.91 35.26
N ILE A 39 -41.38 -23.68 35.10
CA ILE A 39 -41.10 -22.86 33.90
C ILE A 39 -39.62 -22.48 33.86
N LYS A 40 -39.03 -22.05 34.97
CA LYS A 40 -37.63 -21.72 35.13
C LYS A 40 -36.71 -22.89 34.74
N GLU A 41 -36.96 -24.06 35.28
CA GLU A 41 -36.14 -25.25 34.97
C GLU A 41 -36.27 -25.68 33.50
N GLN A 42 -37.50 -25.69 32.97
CA GLN A 42 -37.73 -26.13 31.59
C GLN A 42 -37.04 -25.17 30.57
N ILE A 43 -37.08 -23.82 30.82
CA ILE A 43 -36.36 -22.86 29.95
C ILE A 43 -34.87 -23.11 30.01
N LYS A 44 -34.29 -23.26 31.19
CA LYS A 44 -32.84 -23.47 31.37
C LYS A 44 -32.42 -24.78 30.70
N LYS A 45 -33.19 -25.83 30.85
CA LYS A 45 -32.92 -27.12 30.21
C LYS A 45 -33.00 -27.02 28.68
N THR A 46 -34.07 -26.46 28.12
CA THR A 46 -34.23 -26.28 26.67
C THR A 46 -33.14 -25.38 26.05
N ALA A 47 -32.77 -24.29 26.74
CA ALA A 47 -31.70 -23.42 26.31
C ALA A 47 -30.35 -24.14 26.26
N ASN A 48 -30.00 -24.87 27.31
CA ASN A 48 -28.73 -25.61 27.39
C ASN A 48 -28.66 -26.77 26.36
N GLU A 49 -29.79 -27.38 26.02
CA GLU A 49 -29.86 -28.44 24.96
C GLU A 49 -29.60 -27.85 23.57
N ARG A 50 -30.09 -26.64 23.28
CA ARG A 50 -30.03 -26.02 21.93
C ARG A 50 -28.89 -25.04 21.73
N LEU A 51 -28.38 -24.43 22.82
CA LEU A 51 -27.30 -23.45 22.73
C LEU A 51 -25.94 -24.09 23.01
N SER A 52 -24.93 -23.67 22.28
CA SER A 52 -23.52 -24.00 22.53
C SER A 52 -22.87 -23.04 23.53
N ALA A 53 -23.60 -22.00 23.93
CA ALA A 53 -23.16 -20.93 24.81
C ALA A 53 -23.98 -20.96 26.13
N GLU A 54 -23.35 -20.48 27.20
CA GLU A 54 -23.95 -20.42 28.54
C GLU A 54 -24.97 -19.29 28.64
N LEU A 55 -26.22 -19.64 28.95
CA LEU A 55 -27.31 -18.71 29.21
C LEU A 55 -27.57 -18.62 30.72
N ASN A 56 -27.51 -17.40 31.25
CA ASN A 56 -27.83 -17.11 32.63
C ASN A 56 -28.87 -15.98 32.73
N TYR A 57 -29.72 -16.02 33.76
CA TYR A 57 -30.68 -15.00 34.11
C TYR A 57 -30.97 -15.02 35.62
N SER A 58 -31.45 -13.92 36.18
CA SER A 58 -31.70 -13.83 37.64
C SER A 58 -33.10 -14.33 38.01
N ASP A 59 -34.07 -14.03 37.18
CA ASP A 59 -35.46 -14.39 37.44
C ASP A 59 -36.25 -14.65 36.17
N VAL A 60 -37.36 -15.40 36.29
CA VAL A 60 -38.32 -15.64 35.21
C VAL A 60 -39.71 -15.31 35.76
N SER A 61 -40.38 -14.43 35.07
CA SER A 61 -41.74 -14.04 35.44
C SER A 61 -42.70 -14.15 34.27
N VAL A 62 -43.96 -14.44 34.53
CA VAL A 62 -45.01 -14.44 33.52
C VAL A 62 -46.02 -13.37 33.89
N SER A 63 -46.32 -12.44 33.03
CA SER A 63 -47.19 -11.31 33.29
C SER A 63 -48.09 -11.02 32.10
N PHE A 64 -49.38 -10.72 32.40
CA PHE A 64 -50.31 -10.25 31.39
C PHE A 64 -50.34 -8.73 31.26
N PHE A 65 -49.81 -7.99 32.22
CA PHE A 65 -49.90 -6.53 32.24
C PHE A 65 -48.61 -5.85 31.80
N ARG A 66 -47.50 -6.53 31.85
CA ARG A 66 -46.18 -5.93 31.52
C ARG A 66 -46.14 -5.41 30.08
N HIS A 67 -46.73 -6.18 29.15
CA HIS A 67 -46.84 -5.82 27.73
C HIS A 67 -48.27 -6.11 27.20
N PHE A 68 -49.25 -5.59 27.88
CA PHE A 68 -50.67 -5.79 27.51
C PHE A 68 -50.94 -5.42 26.03
N PRO A 69 -51.74 -6.20 25.26
CA PRO A 69 -52.57 -7.34 25.68
C PRO A 69 -51.89 -8.73 25.59
N SER A 70 -50.58 -8.84 25.41
CA SER A 70 -49.90 -10.11 25.31
C SER A 70 -49.57 -10.70 26.69
N LEU A 71 -49.73 -11.99 26.85
CA LEU A 71 -49.15 -12.70 27.97
C LEU A 71 -47.64 -12.79 27.74
N THR A 72 -46.78 -12.27 28.60
CA THR A 72 -45.34 -12.25 28.41
C THR A 72 -44.63 -13.11 29.43
N LEU A 73 -43.71 -13.91 28.89
CA LEU A 73 -42.66 -14.57 29.64
C LEU A 73 -41.44 -13.66 29.65
N THR A 74 -40.96 -13.26 30.81
CA THR A 74 -39.85 -12.34 30.98
C THR A 74 -38.68 -13.01 31.67
N LEU A 75 -37.49 -12.83 31.12
CA LEU A 75 -36.19 -13.17 31.73
C LEU A 75 -35.55 -11.88 32.19
N ASP A 76 -35.33 -11.74 33.50
CA ASP A 76 -34.68 -10.56 34.06
C ASP A 76 -33.18 -10.78 34.22
N ASN A 77 -32.39 -9.74 33.95
CA ASN A 77 -30.92 -9.73 33.99
C ASN A 77 -30.29 -10.90 33.20
N LEU A 78 -30.73 -11.07 31.97
CA LEU A 78 -30.22 -12.08 31.07
C LEU A 78 -28.77 -11.80 30.70
N SER A 79 -27.97 -12.87 30.65
CA SER A 79 -26.60 -12.84 30.16
C SER A 79 -26.33 -14.11 29.36
N LEU A 80 -25.88 -13.93 28.13
CA LEU A 80 -25.53 -14.98 27.18
C LEU A 80 -24.08 -14.80 26.74
N ASN A 81 -23.27 -15.84 26.90
CA ASN A 81 -21.88 -15.80 26.44
C ASN A 81 -21.80 -16.01 24.91
N GLY A 82 -20.64 -15.71 24.33
CA GLY A 82 -20.40 -15.97 22.91
C GLY A 82 -20.08 -17.43 22.61
N SER A 83 -20.08 -17.79 21.32
CA SER A 83 -19.53 -19.05 20.84
C SER A 83 -18.00 -19.00 20.81
N ALA A 84 -17.33 -20.17 20.69
CA ALA A 84 -15.89 -20.24 20.51
C ALA A 84 -15.44 -19.34 19.32
N PRO A 85 -14.33 -18.61 19.45
CA PRO A 85 -13.37 -18.59 20.57
C PRO A 85 -13.72 -17.65 21.75
N TYR A 86 -14.93 -17.06 21.77
CA TYR A 86 -15.35 -16.02 22.70
C TYR A 86 -16.22 -16.53 23.88
N THR A 87 -16.05 -17.79 24.28
CA THR A 87 -16.91 -18.46 25.29
C THR A 87 -16.91 -17.78 26.66
N ASN A 88 -15.86 -17.04 27.01
CA ASN A 88 -15.75 -16.32 28.28
C ASN A 88 -16.20 -14.86 28.19
N GLU A 89 -16.65 -14.42 27.01
CA GLU A 89 -17.09 -13.04 26.79
C GLU A 89 -18.61 -12.97 26.64
N LYS A 90 -19.19 -11.88 27.13
CA LYS A 90 -20.62 -11.65 26.99
C LYS A 90 -20.94 -11.24 25.55
N PHE A 91 -21.79 -12.03 24.89
CA PHE A 91 -22.39 -11.69 23.60
C PHE A 91 -23.60 -10.78 23.78
N ILE A 92 -24.52 -11.17 24.68
CA ILE A 92 -25.68 -10.36 24.99
C ILE A 92 -25.83 -10.29 26.52
N THR A 93 -26.09 -9.08 27.02
CA THR A 93 -26.67 -8.86 28.34
C THR A 93 -27.89 -7.95 28.23
N ALA A 94 -28.92 -8.19 28.98
CA ALA A 94 -30.14 -7.37 28.97
C ALA A 94 -30.76 -7.34 30.36
N LYS A 95 -31.25 -6.17 30.75
CA LYS A 95 -32.02 -6.05 31.99
C LYS A 95 -33.32 -6.85 31.89
N GLU A 96 -33.95 -6.81 30.72
CA GLU A 96 -35.18 -7.52 30.43
C GLU A 96 -35.20 -8.09 29.03
N VAL A 97 -35.54 -9.39 28.91
CA VAL A 97 -35.90 -10.04 27.65
C VAL A 97 -37.29 -10.65 27.84
N SER A 98 -38.28 -10.15 27.14
CA SER A 98 -39.65 -10.66 27.25
C SER A 98 -40.16 -11.23 25.92
N PHE A 99 -40.80 -12.36 26.00
CA PHE A 99 -41.45 -13.06 24.89
C PHE A 99 -42.96 -12.97 25.03
N GLY A 100 -43.61 -12.30 24.08
CA GLY A 100 -45.05 -12.27 23.99
C GLY A 100 -45.63 -13.59 23.53
N ILE A 101 -46.60 -14.10 24.24
CA ILE A 101 -47.25 -15.36 23.94
C ILE A 101 -48.67 -15.07 23.45
N ASN A 102 -49.03 -15.63 22.31
CA ASN A 102 -50.35 -15.50 21.74
C ASN A 102 -51.36 -16.30 22.58
N VAL A 103 -52.18 -15.58 23.35
CA VAL A 103 -53.16 -16.15 24.30
C VAL A 103 -54.19 -17.00 23.56
N ALA A 104 -54.65 -16.60 22.38
CA ALA A 104 -55.62 -17.36 21.60
C ALA A 104 -55.01 -18.72 21.15
N SER A 105 -53.78 -18.73 20.72
CA SER A 105 -53.08 -19.98 20.36
C SER A 105 -52.89 -20.90 21.57
N LEU A 106 -52.60 -20.35 22.72
CA LEU A 106 -52.45 -21.07 23.97
C LEU A 106 -53.75 -21.76 24.39
N ILE A 107 -54.89 -21.06 24.31
CA ILE A 107 -56.18 -21.53 24.75
C ILE A 107 -56.80 -22.49 23.74
N PHE A 108 -56.85 -22.09 22.46
CA PHE A 108 -57.60 -22.82 21.45
C PHE A 108 -56.78 -23.92 20.71
N SER A 109 -55.49 -23.67 20.53
CA SER A 109 -54.62 -24.61 19.79
C SER A 109 -53.70 -25.40 20.71
N LYS A 110 -53.68 -25.17 22.01
CA LYS A 110 -52.75 -25.77 23.02
C LYS A 110 -51.28 -25.68 22.62
N SER A 111 -50.92 -24.69 21.79
CA SER A 111 -49.56 -24.49 21.31
C SER A 111 -49.07 -23.12 21.82
N VAL A 112 -47.83 -23.09 22.29
CA VAL A 112 -47.14 -21.85 22.68
C VAL A 112 -46.58 -21.21 21.41
N LYS A 113 -47.21 -20.10 20.98
CA LYS A 113 -46.73 -19.28 19.86
C LYS A 113 -46.17 -17.96 20.40
N ILE A 114 -44.91 -17.72 20.15
CA ILE A 114 -44.25 -16.45 20.46
C ILE A 114 -44.50 -15.51 19.29
N ASP A 115 -45.20 -14.39 19.55
CA ASP A 115 -45.57 -13.39 18.54
C ASP A 115 -44.81 -12.06 18.73
N GLN A 116 -44.18 -11.83 19.87
CA GLN A 116 -43.49 -10.60 20.17
C GLN A 116 -42.20 -10.86 20.97
N ILE A 117 -41.18 -10.04 20.72
CA ILE A 117 -39.94 -10.01 21.47
C ILE A 117 -39.70 -8.57 21.94
N TYR A 118 -39.40 -8.43 23.24
CA TYR A 118 -39.05 -7.17 23.89
C TYR A 118 -37.67 -7.30 24.50
N LEU A 119 -36.81 -6.30 24.26
CA LEU A 119 -35.49 -6.21 24.81
C LEU A 119 -35.30 -4.84 25.42
N SER A 120 -34.88 -4.72 26.69
CA SER A 120 -34.58 -3.44 27.27
C SER A 120 -33.24 -3.39 27.96
N ASP A 121 -32.65 -2.21 27.93
CA ASP A 121 -31.33 -1.93 28.53
C ASP A 121 -30.33 -3.03 28.22
N SER A 122 -30.25 -3.40 26.94
CA SER A 122 -29.42 -4.47 26.48
C SER A 122 -28.06 -3.98 25.98
N PHE A 123 -27.06 -4.83 26.15
CA PHE A 123 -25.76 -4.70 25.53
C PHE A 123 -25.54 -5.90 24.60
N ILE A 124 -25.46 -5.66 23.31
CA ILE A 124 -25.21 -6.66 22.27
C ILE A 124 -23.82 -6.40 21.73
N ASN A 125 -22.92 -7.37 21.86
CA ASN A 125 -21.51 -7.26 21.51
C ASN A 125 -21.12 -8.32 20.48
N VAL A 126 -21.27 -7.98 19.21
CA VAL A 126 -20.91 -8.86 18.09
C VAL A 126 -19.42 -8.72 17.79
N LYS A 127 -18.70 -9.82 17.77
CA LYS A 127 -17.27 -9.88 17.46
C LYS A 127 -16.96 -10.92 16.40
N VAL A 128 -16.11 -10.56 15.47
CA VAL A 128 -15.53 -11.45 14.46
C VAL A 128 -14.02 -11.26 14.46
N ASN A 129 -13.27 -12.35 14.58
CA ASN A 129 -11.80 -12.28 14.57
C ASN A 129 -11.24 -12.15 13.14
N PRO A 130 -9.92 -11.93 12.97
CA PRO A 130 -9.33 -11.84 11.63
C PRO A 130 -9.50 -13.08 10.74
N ASN A 131 -9.78 -14.25 11.34
CA ASN A 131 -10.02 -15.50 10.63
C ASN A 131 -11.49 -15.70 10.23
N GLY A 132 -12.38 -14.73 10.56
CA GLY A 132 -13.82 -14.82 10.28
C GLY A 132 -14.63 -15.61 11.31
N GLU A 133 -14.04 -16.02 12.44
CA GLU A 133 -14.76 -16.73 13.50
C GLU A 133 -15.53 -15.73 14.37
N ALA A 134 -16.84 -15.97 14.48
CA ALA A 134 -17.78 -15.05 15.10
C ALA A 134 -18.30 -15.56 16.44
N ASN A 135 -18.60 -14.64 17.37
CA ASN A 135 -19.15 -14.95 18.69
C ASN A 135 -20.65 -15.27 18.71
N TYR A 136 -21.36 -15.10 17.59
CA TYR A 136 -22.80 -15.29 17.48
C TYR A 136 -23.24 -16.67 16.99
N ASN A 137 -22.31 -17.57 16.72
CA ASN A 137 -22.59 -18.97 16.29
C ASN A 137 -22.99 -19.84 17.49
N ILE A 138 -23.99 -19.38 18.24
CA ILE A 138 -24.38 -19.95 19.54
C ILE A 138 -25.33 -21.15 19.45
N TYR A 139 -25.86 -21.48 18.28
CA TYR A 139 -26.72 -22.64 18.09
C TYR A 139 -25.91 -23.91 17.81
N LYS A 140 -26.28 -25.02 18.49
CA LYS A 140 -25.78 -26.35 18.14
C LYS A 140 -26.38 -26.75 16.80
N SER A 141 -25.56 -26.96 15.78
CA SER A 141 -25.99 -27.59 14.52
C SER A 141 -26.48 -28.98 14.79
N GLN A 142 -27.75 -29.28 14.48
CA GLN A 142 -28.23 -30.68 14.41
C GLN A 142 -27.59 -31.27 13.17
N GLU A 143 -26.59 -32.16 13.35
CA GLU A 143 -26.24 -33.13 12.34
C GLU A 143 -27.47 -33.99 12.01
N GLN A 144 -27.88 -33.94 10.75
CA GLN A 144 -28.82 -34.81 10.06
C GLN A 144 -29.65 -35.75 10.95
N ALA A 145 -30.76 -35.30 11.45
CA ALA A 145 -31.82 -36.20 11.88
C ALA A 145 -32.86 -36.33 10.76
N SER A 146 -32.96 -37.49 10.21
CA SER A 146 -33.96 -37.98 9.29
C SER A 146 -35.38 -37.61 9.67
N GLN A 147 -36.12 -37.04 8.70
CA GLN A 147 -37.59 -36.86 8.60
C GLN A 147 -38.35 -36.30 9.83
N PRO A 148 -39.16 -35.27 9.66
CA PRO A 148 -39.99 -34.76 10.72
C PRO A 148 -41.16 -35.70 10.94
N LYS A 149 -41.17 -36.36 12.11
CA LYS A 149 -42.39 -36.87 12.71
C LYS A 149 -43.09 -35.70 13.38
N ASP A 150 -44.39 -35.62 13.19
CA ASP A 150 -45.31 -34.69 13.85
C ASP A 150 -44.91 -34.41 15.30
N SER A 151 -44.35 -33.25 15.57
CA SER A 151 -44.14 -32.78 16.91
C SER A 151 -44.89 -31.44 17.04
N SER A 152 -45.69 -31.36 18.03
CA SER A 152 -46.45 -30.19 18.49
C SER A 152 -45.60 -28.94 18.53
N ASP A 153 -45.77 -28.10 17.53
CA ASP A 153 -44.94 -26.97 17.20
C ASP A 153 -45.03 -25.85 18.23
N THR A 154 -43.88 -25.52 18.82
CA THR A 154 -43.66 -24.13 19.27
C THR A 154 -43.34 -23.32 18.02
N ALA A 155 -44.34 -22.92 17.27
CA ALA A 155 -44.16 -22.08 16.10
C ALA A 155 -43.83 -20.64 16.53
N LEU A 156 -42.65 -20.15 16.15
CA LEU A 156 -42.30 -18.74 16.33
C LEU A 156 -43.14 -17.92 15.33
N LYS A 157 -44.22 -17.32 15.76
CA LYS A 157 -45.05 -16.45 14.94
C LYS A 157 -44.72 -14.97 15.27
N LEU A 158 -43.52 -14.52 14.87
CA LEU A 158 -43.07 -13.20 15.25
C LEU A 158 -43.78 -12.11 14.45
N GLU A 159 -44.48 -11.20 15.14
CA GLU A 159 -45.19 -10.06 14.57
C GLU A 159 -44.63 -8.71 15.06
N ARG A 160 -43.88 -8.73 16.18
CA ARG A 160 -43.32 -7.50 16.76
C ARG A 160 -41.96 -7.77 17.42
N ILE A 161 -41.01 -6.91 17.15
CA ILE A 161 -39.72 -6.84 17.86
C ILE A 161 -39.59 -5.42 18.40
N GLU A 162 -39.35 -5.29 19.71
CA GLU A 162 -39.13 -4.00 20.36
C GLU A 162 -37.82 -4.05 21.16
N ILE A 163 -36.94 -3.10 20.87
CA ILE A 163 -35.66 -2.93 21.58
C ILE A 163 -35.66 -1.52 22.14
N LEU A 164 -35.36 -1.38 23.43
CA LEU A 164 -35.33 -0.10 24.11
C LEU A 164 -33.99 0.15 24.78
N ASN A 165 -33.51 1.39 24.69
CA ASN A 165 -32.36 1.93 25.38
C ASN A 165 -31.13 1.00 25.35
N SER A 166 -30.84 0.42 24.20
CA SER A 166 -29.82 -0.61 24.07
C SER A 166 -28.52 -0.07 23.48
N LYS A 167 -27.43 -0.80 23.77
CA LYS A 167 -26.14 -0.56 23.14
C LYS A 167 -25.78 -1.76 22.25
N ILE A 168 -25.42 -1.49 21.01
CA ILE A 168 -24.96 -2.50 20.06
C ILE A 168 -23.53 -2.18 19.64
N ILE A 169 -22.64 -3.15 19.74
CA ILE A 169 -21.31 -3.10 19.17
C ILE A 169 -21.19 -4.21 18.14
N TYR A 170 -20.65 -3.89 16.98
CA TYR A 170 -20.22 -4.82 15.95
C TYR A 170 -18.75 -4.54 15.62
N ASP A 171 -17.88 -5.49 15.94
CA ASP A 171 -16.43 -5.39 15.75
C ASP A 171 -15.94 -6.57 14.90
N ASP A 172 -15.85 -6.37 13.60
CA ASP A 172 -15.40 -7.36 12.64
C ASP A 172 -13.97 -7.04 12.18
N LYS A 173 -13.01 -7.79 12.71
CA LYS A 173 -11.60 -7.65 12.39
C LYS A 173 -11.25 -8.21 11.01
N SER A 174 -12.07 -9.12 10.45
CA SER A 174 -11.84 -9.71 9.14
C SER A 174 -12.14 -8.74 8.00
N THR A 175 -13.19 -7.93 8.17
CA THR A 175 -13.58 -6.89 7.23
C THR A 175 -13.11 -5.50 7.64
N LYS A 176 -12.48 -5.37 8.83
CA LYS A 176 -12.04 -4.11 9.45
C LYS A 176 -13.18 -3.09 9.64
N VAL A 177 -14.37 -3.59 9.87
CA VAL A 177 -15.56 -2.78 10.14
C VAL A 177 -15.84 -2.79 11.63
N HIS A 178 -15.94 -1.59 12.20
CA HIS A 178 -16.40 -1.41 13.56
C HIS A 178 -17.54 -0.39 13.57
N PHE A 179 -18.68 -0.75 14.17
CA PHE A 179 -19.69 0.23 14.52
C PHE A 179 -20.18 0.03 15.95
N ASP A 180 -20.56 1.10 16.58
CA ASP A 180 -21.26 1.08 17.84
C ASP A 180 -22.45 2.07 17.84
N ALA A 181 -23.58 1.62 18.40
CA ALA A 181 -24.81 2.37 18.52
C ALA A 181 -25.22 2.46 19.99
N TYR A 182 -25.32 3.65 20.50
CA TYR A 182 -25.76 3.94 21.87
C TYR A 182 -27.17 4.53 21.87
N GLY A 183 -27.99 4.19 22.90
CA GLY A 183 -29.36 4.62 22.97
C GLY A 183 -30.20 4.10 21.80
N PHE A 184 -29.93 2.85 21.39
CA PHE A 184 -30.66 2.21 20.31
C PHE A 184 -32.07 1.83 20.74
N ASN A 185 -33.06 2.42 20.07
CA ASN A 185 -34.46 2.07 20.21
C ASN A 185 -34.99 1.61 18.87
N TYR A 186 -35.61 0.45 18.84
CA TYR A 186 -36.11 -0.16 17.63
C TYR A 186 -37.52 -0.75 17.84
N LEU A 187 -38.39 -0.53 16.88
CA LEU A 187 -39.67 -1.17 16.79
C LEU A 187 -39.87 -1.72 15.38
N GLY A 188 -39.87 -3.03 15.27
CA GLY A 188 -40.18 -3.77 14.05
C GLY A 188 -41.56 -4.44 14.14
N LYS A 189 -42.38 -4.26 13.09
CA LYS A 189 -43.70 -4.92 12.98
C LYS A 189 -43.85 -5.55 11.61
N GLY A 190 -44.32 -6.81 11.58
CA GLY A 190 -44.53 -7.55 10.34
C GLY A 190 -44.92 -8.99 10.63
N ASP A 191 -45.43 -9.70 9.62
CA ASP A 191 -45.70 -11.14 9.73
C ASP A 191 -44.50 -11.96 9.30
N LEU A 192 -43.54 -12.12 10.22
CA LEU A 192 -42.27 -12.80 9.98
C LEU A 192 -42.40 -14.33 9.72
N ASN A 193 -43.63 -14.86 9.76
CA ASN A 193 -43.91 -16.28 9.45
C ASN A 193 -44.08 -16.50 7.94
N LYS A 194 -44.36 -15.47 7.20
CA LYS A 194 -44.48 -15.58 5.75
C LYS A 194 -43.08 -15.55 5.12
N ALA A 195 -42.93 -16.30 4.06
CA ALA A 195 -41.73 -16.26 3.28
C ALA A 195 -41.47 -14.85 2.67
N VAL A 196 -42.53 -14.08 2.42
CA VAL A 196 -42.46 -12.70 1.95
C VAL A 196 -43.42 -11.87 2.80
N PHE A 197 -42.90 -10.80 3.43
CA PHE A 197 -43.70 -9.88 4.31
C PHE A 197 -43.12 -8.46 4.24
N ASP A 198 -43.99 -7.51 4.62
CA ASP A 198 -43.58 -6.13 4.84
C ASP A 198 -43.19 -5.95 6.32
N LEU A 199 -41.98 -5.44 6.56
CA LEU A 199 -41.45 -5.09 7.88
C LEU A 199 -41.50 -3.58 8.05
N TYR A 200 -42.37 -3.10 8.96
CA TYR A 200 -42.43 -1.71 9.38
C TYR A 200 -41.45 -1.48 10.51
N SER A 201 -40.42 -0.69 10.29
CA SER A 201 -39.34 -0.47 11.24
C SER A 201 -39.23 1.00 11.63
N LYS A 202 -39.21 1.26 12.94
CA LYS A 202 -38.82 2.55 13.49
C LYS A 202 -37.57 2.38 14.32
N ALA A 203 -36.52 3.12 14.00
CA ALA A 203 -35.25 3.07 14.72
C ALA A 203 -34.80 4.46 15.14
N LYS A 204 -34.35 4.57 16.39
CA LYS A 204 -33.69 5.78 16.88
C LYS A 204 -32.36 5.38 17.52
N ILE A 205 -31.29 6.09 17.17
CA ILE A 205 -29.98 5.92 17.75
C ILE A 205 -29.50 7.29 18.23
N GLU A 206 -29.12 7.38 19.50
CA GLU A 206 -28.63 8.65 20.04
C GLU A 206 -27.22 8.98 19.56
N LYS A 207 -26.34 7.95 19.49
CA LYS A 207 -24.97 8.10 19.03
C LYS A 207 -24.59 6.86 18.21
N LEU A 208 -24.39 7.06 16.92
CA LEU A 208 -23.84 6.06 16.01
C LEU A 208 -22.42 6.43 15.64
N ASN A 209 -21.51 5.47 15.79
CA ASN A 209 -20.14 5.55 15.32
C ASN A 209 -19.88 4.43 14.30
N ILE A 210 -19.21 4.77 13.21
CA ILE A 210 -18.77 3.82 12.18
C ILE A 210 -17.32 4.12 11.83
N VAL A 211 -16.46 3.09 11.97
CA VAL A 211 -15.05 3.12 11.61
C VAL A 211 -14.80 2.01 10.60
N TYR A 212 -14.10 2.31 9.52
CA TYR A 212 -13.69 1.35 8.51
C TYR A 212 -12.21 1.56 8.20
N GLU A 213 -11.41 0.48 8.25
CA GLU A 213 -9.95 0.53 8.07
C GLU A 213 -9.25 1.59 8.97
N ASP A 214 -9.66 1.66 10.24
CA ASP A 214 -9.21 2.62 11.26
C ASP A 214 -9.57 4.09 10.98
N GLU A 215 -10.29 4.39 9.89
CA GLU A 215 -10.76 5.73 9.57
C GLU A 215 -12.21 5.96 10.04
N PRO A 216 -12.49 7.03 10.82
CA PRO A 216 -13.82 7.32 11.34
C PRO A 216 -14.71 7.99 10.27
N TYR A 217 -15.69 7.27 9.75
CA TYR A 217 -16.68 7.78 8.77
C TYR A 217 -17.85 8.51 9.43
N LEU A 218 -18.44 7.91 10.47
CA LEU A 218 -19.47 8.54 11.28
C LEU A 218 -19.04 8.53 12.74
N MET A 219 -19.23 9.64 13.44
CA MET A 219 -18.97 9.72 14.87
C MET A 219 -20.07 10.54 15.56
N ASN A 220 -20.64 9.96 16.61
CA ASN A 220 -21.70 10.58 17.42
C ASN A 220 -22.90 11.09 16.59
N LYS A 221 -23.28 10.35 15.52
CA LYS A 221 -24.42 10.76 14.68
C LYS A 221 -25.72 10.28 15.28
N LYS A 222 -26.70 11.18 15.36
CA LYS A 222 -28.08 10.85 15.73
C LYS A 222 -28.81 10.32 14.50
N ILE A 223 -29.45 9.16 14.64
CA ILE A 223 -30.24 8.54 13.57
C ILE A 223 -31.69 8.44 14.01
N ASP A 224 -32.59 8.81 13.11
CA ASP A 224 -34.04 8.60 13.23
C ASP A 224 -34.54 8.03 11.90
N ALA A 225 -35.05 6.82 11.91
CA ALA A 225 -35.43 6.09 10.71
C ALA A 225 -36.84 5.49 10.84
N ASP A 226 -37.66 5.70 9.80
CA ASP A 226 -38.99 5.10 9.65
C ASP A 226 -39.02 4.40 8.28
N LEU A 227 -38.97 3.08 8.29
CA LEU A 227 -38.66 2.26 7.11
C LEU A 227 -39.79 1.26 6.87
N ILE A 228 -40.14 1.04 5.59
CA ILE A 228 -40.96 -0.08 5.16
C ILE A 228 -40.08 -0.94 4.24
N THR A 229 -39.78 -2.16 4.69
CA THR A 229 -38.93 -3.08 3.97
C THR A 229 -39.70 -4.34 3.64
N LYS A 230 -39.83 -4.67 2.35
CA LYS A 230 -40.30 -6.01 1.94
C LYS A 230 -39.17 -7.00 2.08
N VAL A 231 -39.36 -8.00 2.90
CA VAL A 231 -38.37 -9.05 3.19
C VAL A 231 -38.84 -10.34 2.54
N ASN A 232 -37.93 -11.00 1.83
CA ASN A 232 -38.10 -12.36 1.33
C ASN A 232 -37.01 -13.26 1.94
N ILE A 233 -37.43 -14.11 2.90
CA ILE A 233 -36.50 -14.98 3.62
C ILE A 233 -36.02 -16.17 2.80
N ASN A 234 -36.78 -16.63 1.79
CA ASN A 234 -36.35 -17.74 0.93
C ASN A 234 -35.23 -17.35 -0.03
N SER A 235 -35.27 -16.11 -0.52
CA SER A 235 -34.22 -15.57 -1.40
C SER A 235 -33.24 -14.63 -0.68
N LEU A 236 -33.42 -14.40 0.61
CA LEU A 236 -32.66 -13.44 1.42
C LEU A 236 -32.60 -12.05 0.77
N SER A 237 -33.76 -11.59 0.28
CA SER A 237 -33.91 -10.32 -0.41
C SER A 237 -34.63 -9.30 0.47
N PHE A 238 -34.11 -8.07 0.47
CA PHE A 238 -34.65 -6.92 1.20
C PHE A 238 -34.95 -5.82 0.21
N PHE A 239 -36.22 -5.40 0.12
CA PHE A 239 -36.61 -4.31 -0.74
C PHE A 239 -37.14 -3.14 0.08
N PHE A 240 -36.37 -2.05 0.13
CA PHE A 240 -36.71 -0.82 0.87
C PHE A 240 -37.67 0.02 0.03
N GLN A 241 -38.93 0.01 0.40
CA GLN A 241 -40.05 0.62 -0.38
C GLN A 241 -40.28 2.09 -0.01
N GLN A 242 -40.34 2.36 1.28
CA GLN A 242 -40.58 3.67 1.81
C GLN A 242 -39.70 3.89 3.03
N ASN A 243 -39.06 5.07 3.11
CA ASN A 243 -38.29 5.40 4.27
C ASN A 243 -38.06 6.90 4.42
N ASN A 244 -38.10 7.31 5.68
CA ASN A 244 -37.65 8.58 6.14
C ASN A 244 -36.43 8.31 7.01
N LEU A 245 -35.28 8.67 6.54
CA LEU A 245 -34.02 8.56 7.28
C LEU A 245 -33.54 9.96 7.60
N LYS A 246 -33.25 10.23 8.87
CA LYS A 246 -32.65 11.47 9.32
C LYS A 246 -31.32 11.18 9.98
N ILE A 247 -30.24 11.78 9.45
CA ILE A 247 -28.88 11.70 9.99
C ILE A 247 -28.53 13.07 10.56
N ASN A 248 -28.51 13.21 11.88
CA ASN A 248 -28.51 14.49 12.59
C ASN A 248 -29.67 15.38 12.11
N GLN A 249 -29.39 16.40 11.28
CA GLN A 249 -30.41 17.29 10.73
C GLN A 249 -30.74 16.98 9.27
N LEU A 250 -29.91 16.20 8.59
CA LEU A 250 -30.08 15.86 7.17
C LEU A 250 -31.21 14.85 6.98
N LEU A 251 -32.22 15.21 6.23
CA LEU A 251 -33.26 14.31 5.75
C LEU A 251 -32.80 13.60 4.48
N VAL A 252 -32.93 12.27 4.48
CA VAL A 252 -32.49 11.41 3.39
C VAL A 252 -33.63 10.46 2.99
N ASP A 253 -33.94 10.41 1.71
CA ASP A 253 -34.79 9.38 1.12
C ASP A 253 -33.91 8.22 0.68
N PHE A 254 -34.07 7.07 1.31
CA PHE A 254 -33.31 5.85 1.03
C PHE A 254 -34.21 4.79 0.43
N LYS A 255 -33.91 4.34 -0.78
CA LYS A 255 -34.66 3.28 -1.48
C LYS A 255 -33.72 2.27 -2.06
N GLY A 256 -34.20 1.06 -2.26
CA GLY A 256 -33.42 0.10 -2.99
C GLY A 256 -33.69 -1.34 -2.66
N LYS A 257 -32.81 -2.20 -3.18
CA LYS A 257 -32.85 -3.62 -3.04
C LYS A 257 -31.48 -4.14 -2.61
N PHE A 258 -31.50 -5.12 -1.70
CA PHE A 258 -30.31 -5.85 -1.27
C PHE A 258 -30.63 -7.34 -1.28
N ASP A 259 -29.92 -8.10 -2.09
CA ASP A 259 -30.01 -9.55 -2.16
C ASP A 259 -28.72 -10.17 -1.65
N ILE A 260 -28.82 -11.12 -0.74
CA ILE A 260 -27.68 -11.97 -0.32
C ILE A 260 -27.58 -13.12 -1.30
N LEU A 261 -26.45 -13.24 -1.97
CA LEU A 261 -26.12 -14.31 -2.91
C LEU A 261 -25.25 -15.36 -2.20
N LYS A 262 -25.04 -16.50 -2.85
CA LYS A 262 -24.17 -17.54 -2.31
C LYS A 262 -22.73 -17.06 -2.08
N ASP A 263 -22.22 -16.25 -3.00
CA ASP A 263 -20.81 -15.83 -3.04
C ASP A 263 -20.64 -14.31 -2.95
N GLY A 264 -21.68 -13.58 -2.51
CA GLY A 264 -21.63 -12.13 -2.43
C GLY A 264 -22.97 -11.45 -2.24
N TYR A 265 -23.12 -10.25 -2.82
CA TYR A 265 -24.31 -9.43 -2.66
C TYR A 265 -24.72 -8.82 -3.99
N ASN A 266 -26.03 -8.58 -4.16
CA ASN A 266 -26.55 -7.75 -5.25
C ASN A 266 -27.24 -6.54 -4.63
N MET A 267 -26.83 -5.36 -5.07
CA MET A 267 -27.26 -4.08 -4.47
C MET A 267 -27.84 -3.17 -5.55
N ASP A 268 -28.93 -2.51 -5.21
CA ASP A 268 -29.51 -1.38 -5.96
C ASP A 268 -29.99 -0.37 -4.96
N PHE A 269 -29.10 0.53 -4.53
CA PHE A 269 -29.40 1.56 -3.54
C PHE A 269 -29.46 2.94 -4.17
N VAL A 270 -30.44 3.70 -3.75
CA VAL A 270 -30.61 5.11 -4.08
C VAL A 270 -30.77 5.89 -2.79
N ILE A 271 -29.84 6.80 -2.54
CA ILE A 271 -29.84 7.71 -1.39
C ILE A 271 -30.01 9.13 -1.94
N LYS A 272 -31.08 9.79 -1.57
CA LYS A 272 -31.44 11.11 -2.10
C LYS A 272 -31.74 12.08 -0.98
N SER A 273 -31.29 13.32 -1.15
CA SER A 273 -31.69 14.43 -0.29
C SER A 273 -31.95 15.65 -1.18
N ASP A 274 -33.18 16.09 -1.21
CA ASP A 274 -33.63 17.22 -2.05
C ASP A 274 -33.82 18.46 -1.20
N ASN A 275 -33.42 19.63 -1.74
CA ASN A 275 -33.61 20.94 -1.13
C ASN A 275 -33.18 21.02 0.34
N SER A 276 -32.16 20.26 0.70
CA SER A 276 -31.61 20.29 2.05
C SER A 276 -30.75 21.52 2.25
N ASN A 277 -30.75 22.06 3.47
CA ASN A 277 -29.86 23.13 3.82
C ASN A 277 -28.41 22.63 3.78
N LEU A 278 -27.50 23.41 3.23
CA LEU A 278 -26.07 23.07 3.15
C LEU A 278 -25.48 22.75 4.54
N TYR A 279 -25.91 23.45 5.59
CA TYR A 279 -25.51 23.16 6.96
C TYR A 279 -25.90 21.73 7.39
N ASP A 280 -27.13 21.31 7.09
CA ASP A 280 -27.64 19.99 7.48
C ASP A 280 -26.82 18.86 6.82
N VAL A 281 -26.41 19.05 5.55
CA VAL A 281 -25.53 18.11 4.85
C VAL A 281 -24.19 17.97 5.58
N PHE A 282 -23.57 19.08 5.98
CA PHE A 282 -22.32 19.05 6.71
C PHE A 282 -22.42 18.42 8.11
N THR A 283 -23.61 18.46 8.76
CA THR A 283 -23.80 17.74 10.03
C THR A 283 -23.66 16.24 9.91
N ALA A 284 -23.86 15.67 8.72
CA ALA A 284 -23.70 14.25 8.43
C ALA A 284 -22.25 13.84 8.09
N PHE A 285 -21.36 14.79 7.83
CA PHE A 285 -19.97 14.53 7.45
C PHE A 285 -19.10 13.97 8.60
N PRO A 286 -17.93 13.40 8.31
CA PRO A 286 -16.97 12.90 9.30
C PRO A 286 -16.59 13.93 10.38
N PRO A 287 -16.12 13.48 11.57
CA PRO A 287 -15.94 14.36 12.74
C PRO A 287 -14.89 15.45 12.53
N LYS A 288 -13.92 15.26 11.67
CA LYS A 288 -12.90 16.28 11.34
C LYS A 288 -13.49 17.60 10.84
N TYR A 289 -14.70 17.57 10.29
CA TYR A 289 -15.40 18.76 9.80
C TYR A 289 -16.30 19.43 10.84
N ILE A 290 -16.61 18.78 11.96
CA ILE A 290 -17.57 19.28 12.96
C ILE A 290 -17.02 20.51 13.70
N THR A 291 -15.74 20.51 14.05
CA THR A 291 -15.10 21.68 14.70
C THR A 291 -15.10 22.90 13.78
N TRP A 292 -14.89 22.67 12.49
CA TRP A 292 -15.00 23.71 11.49
C TRP A 292 -16.44 24.20 11.34
N LEU A 293 -17.40 23.27 11.23
CA LEU A 293 -18.83 23.56 11.10
C LEU A 293 -19.35 24.40 12.26
N SER A 294 -18.93 24.13 13.50
CA SER A 294 -19.38 24.88 14.69
C SER A 294 -18.97 26.37 14.67
N LYS A 295 -17.97 26.72 13.86
CA LYS A 295 -17.46 28.09 13.67
C LYS A 295 -17.89 28.71 12.34
N THR A 296 -18.67 27.98 11.52
CA THR A 296 -18.98 28.37 10.16
C THR A 296 -20.49 28.59 10.00
N GLU A 297 -20.85 29.74 9.50
CA GLU A 297 -22.22 29.99 9.03
C GLU A 297 -22.33 29.45 7.60
N LEU A 298 -23.20 28.44 7.40
CA LEU A 298 -23.48 27.83 6.10
C LEU A 298 -24.94 28.05 5.73
N LYS A 299 -25.16 28.53 4.50
CA LYS A 299 -26.50 28.65 3.90
C LYS A 299 -26.46 28.17 2.45
N GLY A 300 -27.59 27.85 1.89
CA GLY A 300 -27.75 27.40 0.51
C GLY A 300 -28.54 26.11 0.41
N ASN A 301 -29.09 25.86 -0.76
CA ASN A 301 -29.85 24.66 -1.04
C ASN A 301 -28.98 23.60 -1.69
N THR A 302 -29.08 22.38 -1.20
CA THR A 302 -28.27 21.25 -1.67
C THR A 302 -29.17 20.11 -2.10
N ASN A 303 -28.88 19.54 -3.26
CA ASN A 303 -29.44 18.28 -3.71
C ASN A 303 -28.31 17.25 -3.78
N LEU A 304 -28.57 16.09 -3.19
CA LEU A 304 -27.66 14.95 -3.19
C LEU A 304 -28.35 13.75 -3.80
N LEU A 305 -27.66 13.02 -4.66
CA LEU A 305 -28.09 11.72 -5.15
C LEU A 305 -26.89 10.81 -5.19
N LEU A 306 -26.95 9.76 -4.37
CA LEU A 306 -25.95 8.68 -4.39
C LEU A 306 -26.64 7.40 -4.83
N THR A 307 -26.07 6.69 -5.78
CA THR A 307 -26.54 5.36 -6.18
C THR A 307 -25.38 4.36 -6.13
N LEU A 308 -25.69 3.16 -5.60
CA LEU A 308 -24.78 2.02 -5.60
C LEU A 308 -25.52 0.83 -6.20
N LYS A 309 -25.11 0.43 -7.43
CA LYS A 309 -25.85 -0.57 -8.21
C LYS A 309 -24.94 -1.63 -8.79
N GLY A 310 -25.32 -2.90 -8.59
CA GLY A 310 -24.62 -4.04 -9.15
C GLY A 310 -24.29 -5.11 -8.12
N LYS A 311 -23.57 -6.11 -8.59
CA LYS A 311 -23.10 -7.21 -7.73
C LYS A 311 -21.76 -6.87 -7.10
N TYR A 312 -21.56 -7.40 -5.89
CA TYR A 312 -20.26 -7.47 -5.23
C TYR A 312 -19.92 -8.93 -5.01
N ILE A 313 -18.90 -9.45 -5.71
CA ILE A 313 -18.39 -10.82 -5.57
C ILE A 313 -16.86 -10.71 -5.48
N ALA A 314 -16.35 -10.78 -4.26
CA ALA A 314 -14.93 -10.56 -4.00
C ALA A 314 -14.02 -11.60 -4.69
N SER A 315 -14.45 -12.85 -4.75
CA SER A 315 -13.71 -13.95 -5.41
C SER A 315 -13.55 -13.76 -6.93
N GLU A 316 -14.46 -13.01 -7.55
CA GLU A 316 -14.48 -12.76 -9.00
C GLU A 316 -14.04 -11.33 -9.36
N ASN A 317 -13.67 -10.52 -8.35
CA ASN A 317 -13.31 -9.11 -8.53
C ASN A 317 -14.45 -8.27 -9.16
N ILE A 318 -15.69 -8.66 -8.91
CA ILE A 318 -16.89 -7.93 -9.36
C ILE A 318 -17.29 -6.96 -8.27
N ALA A 319 -17.47 -5.69 -8.63
CA ALA A 319 -17.93 -4.64 -7.72
C ALA A 319 -19.03 -3.77 -8.37
N PRO A 320 -19.94 -3.17 -7.56
CA PRO A 320 -21.03 -2.35 -8.07
C PRO A 320 -20.54 -1.00 -8.62
N ASP A 321 -21.40 -0.35 -9.39
CA ASP A 321 -21.20 1.02 -9.84
C ASP A 321 -21.64 2.00 -8.75
N LEU A 322 -20.77 2.98 -8.44
CA LEU A 322 -21.08 4.10 -7.56
C LEU A 322 -21.27 5.37 -8.38
N ASN A 323 -22.41 6.06 -8.19
CA ASN A 323 -22.60 7.40 -8.75
C ASN A 323 -22.97 8.37 -7.61
N LEU A 324 -22.42 9.57 -7.69
CA LEU A 324 -22.67 10.66 -6.75
C LEU A 324 -22.93 11.96 -7.53
N ASP A 325 -24.15 12.49 -7.43
CA ASP A 325 -24.51 13.80 -7.95
C ASP A 325 -24.68 14.77 -6.78
N VAL A 326 -23.99 15.89 -6.84
CA VAL A 326 -24.05 16.96 -5.82
C VAL A 326 -24.37 18.27 -6.51
N LYS A 327 -25.43 18.93 -6.07
CA LYS A 327 -25.78 20.26 -6.52
C LYS A 327 -25.95 21.19 -5.35
N ILE A 328 -25.27 22.34 -5.36
CA ILE A 328 -25.42 23.44 -4.42
C ILE A 328 -25.87 24.67 -5.18
N ASN A 329 -26.90 25.33 -4.72
CA ASN A 329 -27.39 26.58 -5.28
C ASN A 329 -27.29 27.67 -4.22
N ASP A 330 -26.78 28.82 -4.61
CA ASP A 330 -26.66 30.04 -3.79
C ASP A 330 -26.04 29.77 -2.41
N GLY A 331 -25.00 28.95 -2.40
CA GLY A 331 -24.25 28.62 -1.19
C GLY A 331 -23.54 29.85 -0.61
N PHE A 332 -23.51 29.89 0.72
CA PHE A 332 -22.87 30.93 1.51
C PHE A 332 -22.01 30.25 2.58
N VAL A 333 -20.76 30.66 2.69
CA VAL A 333 -19.81 30.12 3.68
C VAL A 333 -19.12 31.30 4.38
N ASN A 334 -19.27 31.38 5.69
CA ASN A 334 -18.64 32.43 6.49
C ASN A 334 -18.02 31.84 7.75
N TYR A 335 -16.75 31.53 7.68
CA TYR A 335 -16.00 31.02 8.82
C TYR A 335 -15.66 32.13 9.82
N ASN A 336 -15.98 31.88 11.10
CA ASN A 336 -15.64 32.76 12.22
C ASN A 336 -15.98 34.24 11.97
N LYS A 337 -17.11 34.50 11.33
CA LYS A 337 -17.59 35.87 10.97
C LYS A 337 -16.56 36.67 10.18
N SER A 338 -15.91 36.04 9.20
CA SER A 338 -14.96 36.71 8.32
C SER A 338 -15.62 37.91 7.65
N ALA A 339 -14.85 39.00 7.48
CA ALA A 339 -15.29 40.16 6.71
C ALA A 339 -15.50 39.87 5.20
N PHE A 340 -15.00 38.74 4.74
CA PHE A 340 -15.01 38.33 3.33
C PHE A 340 -15.65 36.93 3.15
N PRO A 341 -16.99 36.81 3.32
CA PRO A 341 -17.64 35.50 3.14
C PRO A 341 -17.59 35.05 1.68
N VAL A 342 -17.63 33.73 1.48
CA VAL A 342 -17.95 33.14 0.18
C VAL A 342 -19.45 33.31 -0.05
N SER A 343 -19.81 33.81 -1.20
CA SER A 343 -21.19 33.99 -1.66
C SER A 343 -21.36 33.42 -3.07
N ASN A 344 -22.63 33.23 -3.50
CA ASN A 344 -22.95 32.68 -4.80
C ASN A 344 -22.19 31.40 -5.09
N LEU A 345 -21.98 30.54 -4.06
CA LEU A 345 -21.38 29.23 -4.25
C LEU A 345 -22.37 28.34 -4.98
N ASN A 346 -22.11 28.09 -6.22
CA ASN A 346 -22.88 27.15 -7.03
C ASN A 346 -22.00 25.98 -7.45
N LEU A 347 -22.49 24.79 -7.24
CA LEU A 347 -21.83 23.54 -7.58
C LEU A 347 -22.82 22.62 -8.30
N ASP A 348 -22.43 22.02 -9.39
CA ASP A 348 -23.16 20.95 -10.06
C ASP A 348 -22.13 19.92 -10.54
N ILE A 349 -21.89 18.90 -9.72
CA ILE A 349 -20.89 17.85 -9.97
C ILE A 349 -21.57 16.49 -9.99
N LYS A 350 -21.21 15.70 -11.00
CA LYS A 350 -21.56 14.29 -11.13
C LYS A 350 -20.31 13.45 -11.14
N THR A 351 -20.21 12.51 -10.23
CA THR A 351 -19.11 11.56 -10.15
C THR A 351 -19.63 10.16 -10.43
N LYS A 352 -18.96 9.41 -11.29
CA LYS A 352 -19.23 7.99 -11.54
C LYS A 352 -17.96 7.19 -11.31
N VAL A 353 -18.09 6.08 -10.59
CA VAL A 353 -17.00 5.12 -10.35
C VAL A 353 -17.49 3.74 -10.77
N PRO A 354 -17.36 3.39 -12.06
CA PRO A 354 -17.79 2.09 -12.56
C PRO A 354 -17.04 0.97 -11.87
N SER A 355 -17.79 -0.05 -11.43
CA SER A 355 -17.23 -1.23 -10.73
C SER A 355 -16.33 -0.86 -9.54
N LEU A 356 -16.62 0.23 -8.84
CA LEU A 356 -15.78 0.81 -7.78
C LEU A 356 -14.29 0.93 -8.15
N ASN A 357 -13.99 0.98 -9.45
CA ASN A 357 -12.62 1.09 -9.97
C ASN A 357 -12.23 2.58 -10.08
N PRO A 358 -11.31 3.09 -9.25
CA PRO A 358 -10.90 4.49 -9.29
C PRO A 358 -10.23 4.88 -10.62
N ASP A 359 -9.63 3.94 -11.36
CA ASP A 359 -9.02 4.20 -12.68
C ASP A 359 -10.04 4.57 -13.75
N LEU A 360 -11.31 4.18 -13.57
CA LEU A 360 -12.41 4.45 -14.48
C LEU A 360 -13.29 5.63 -14.05
N VAL A 361 -12.86 6.38 -13.04
CA VAL A 361 -13.64 7.49 -12.48
C VAL A 361 -13.97 8.52 -13.56
N ILE A 362 -15.21 9.01 -13.53
CA ILE A 362 -15.69 10.11 -14.36
C ILE A 362 -16.17 11.21 -13.42
N VAL A 363 -15.60 12.40 -13.54
CA VAL A 363 -16.03 13.59 -12.80
C VAL A 363 -16.48 14.65 -13.81
N ASP A 364 -17.76 15.00 -13.78
CA ASP A 364 -18.38 16.01 -14.64
C ASP A 364 -18.89 17.17 -13.77
N ALA A 365 -18.13 18.25 -13.71
CA ALA A 365 -18.51 19.50 -13.06
C ALA A 365 -19.06 20.48 -14.09
N LYS A 366 -20.37 20.54 -14.18
CA LYS A 366 -21.06 21.45 -15.09
C LYS A 366 -21.05 22.90 -14.63
N ASN A 367 -20.88 23.10 -13.34
CA ASN A 367 -20.73 24.42 -12.75
C ASN A 367 -20.00 24.30 -11.42
N LEU A 368 -18.95 25.06 -11.26
CA LEU A 368 -18.30 25.36 -10.00
C LEU A 368 -18.04 26.87 -9.99
N SER A 369 -18.81 27.62 -9.23
CA SER A 369 -18.61 29.08 -9.15
C SER A 369 -18.77 29.58 -7.72
N LEU A 370 -18.01 30.60 -7.38
CA LEU A 370 -18.10 31.31 -6.10
C LEU A 370 -17.62 32.75 -6.25
N ASN A 371 -18.05 33.59 -5.33
CA ASN A 371 -17.58 34.96 -5.22
C ASN A 371 -17.07 35.25 -3.80
N ILE A 372 -16.10 36.14 -3.68
CA ILE A 372 -15.65 36.74 -2.40
C ILE A 372 -15.51 38.24 -2.67
N ASN A 373 -16.51 39.02 -2.32
CA ASN A 373 -16.66 40.40 -2.78
C ASN A 373 -16.62 40.47 -4.32
N GLN A 374 -15.61 41.19 -4.86
CA GLN A 374 -15.37 41.30 -6.30
C GLN A 374 -14.52 40.19 -6.90
N ASP A 375 -13.92 39.36 -6.05
CA ASP A 375 -13.15 38.21 -6.47
C ASP A 375 -14.08 37.06 -6.90
N TYR A 376 -13.64 36.24 -7.86
CA TYR A 376 -14.45 35.14 -8.38
C TYR A 376 -13.63 33.93 -8.78
N LEU A 377 -14.25 32.78 -8.72
CA LEU A 377 -13.82 31.55 -9.37
C LEU A 377 -15.00 31.00 -10.18
N LYS A 378 -14.76 30.60 -11.42
CA LYS A 378 -15.72 29.91 -12.29
C LYS A 378 -15.00 28.79 -13.00
N SER A 379 -15.56 27.59 -12.98
CA SER A 379 -14.99 26.43 -13.65
C SER A 379 -16.08 25.49 -14.13
N THR A 380 -15.84 24.87 -15.26
CA THR A 380 -16.49 23.66 -15.71
C THR A 380 -15.41 22.65 -16.08
N PHE A 381 -15.59 21.39 -15.73
CA PHE A 381 -14.64 20.37 -16.14
C PHE A 381 -15.28 18.99 -16.25
N LEU A 382 -14.79 18.22 -17.20
CA LEU A 382 -15.05 16.80 -17.35
C LEU A 382 -13.70 16.08 -17.38
N VAL A 383 -13.54 15.12 -16.47
CA VAL A 383 -12.36 14.24 -16.44
C VAL A 383 -12.86 12.80 -16.47
N LYS A 384 -12.36 11.99 -17.42
CA LYS A 384 -12.67 10.57 -17.53
C LYS A 384 -11.40 9.74 -17.45
N GLY A 385 -11.33 8.85 -16.47
CA GLY A 385 -10.17 8.00 -16.19
C GLY A 385 -9.04 8.73 -15.49
N VAL A 386 -8.07 7.97 -14.98
CA VAL A 386 -6.89 8.47 -14.25
C VAL A 386 -5.61 8.27 -15.06
N ASN A 387 -5.40 7.09 -15.64
CA ASN A 387 -4.14 6.74 -16.32
C ASN A 387 -3.94 7.46 -17.66
N THR A 388 -5.02 7.59 -18.44
CA THR A 388 -5.05 8.35 -19.69
C THR A 388 -6.29 9.26 -19.72
N PRO A 389 -6.32 10.29 -18.88
CA PRO A 389 -7.53 11.07 -18.67
C PRO A 389 -7.95 11.83 -19.93
N GLU A 390 -9.24 11.71 -20.28
CA GLU A 390 -9.91 12.63 -21.18
C GLU A 390 -10.33 13.85 -20.37
N ILE A 391 -9.85 15.03 -20.76
CA ILE A 391 -10.04 16.28 -20.03
C ILE A 391 -10.78 17.26 -20.93
N ASN A 392 -11.84 17.86 -20.39
CA ASN A 392 -12.46 19.07 -20.96
C ASN A 392 -12.66 20.05 -19.80
N ALA A 393 -11.94 21.16 -19.79
CA ALA A 393 -11.95 22.11 -18.68
C ALA A 393 -11.94 23.56 -19.17
N ASP A 394 -12.74 24.38 -18.52
CA ASP A 394 -12.69 25.87 -18.62
C ASP A 394 -12.62 26.40 -17.18
N PHE A 395 -11.52 27.07 -16.85
CA PHE A 395 -11.24 27.60 -15.53
C PHE A 395 -10.92 29.07 -15.60
N LYS A 396 -11.65 29.89 -14.84
CA LYS A 396 -11.39 31.33 -14.69
C LYS A 396 -11.43 31.73 -13.24
N ALA A 397 -10.41 32.42 -12.79
CA ALA A 397 -10.32 32.91 -11.42
C ALA A 397 -9.62 34.27 -11.34
N LYS A 398 -10.09 35.07 -10.41
CA LYS A 398 -9.40 36.27 -9.91
C LYS A 398 -9.70 36.33 -8.41
N ILE A 399 -8.77 35.89 -7.61
CA ILE A 399 -8.99 35.64 -6.18
C ILE A 399 -7.80 36.16 -5.37
N ASP A 400 -8.12 36.90 -4.32
CA ASP A 400 -7.19 37.15 -3.21
C ASP A 400 -7.20 35.91 -2.28
N LEU A 401 -6.05 35.22 -2.22
CA LEU A 401 -5.90 34.00 -1.46
C LEU A 401 -6.05 34.20 0.05
N GLU A 402 -5.73 35.38 0.58
CA GLU A 402 -5.93 35.68 2.01
C GLU A 402 -7.43 35.77 2.35
N LYS A 403 -8.21 36.42 1.50
CA LYS A 403 -9.67 36.47 1.66
C LYS A 403 -10.28 35.08 1.58
N LEU A 404 -9.85 34.27 0.62
CA LEU A 404 -10.34 32.90 0.44
C LEU A 404 -10.06 32.02 1.68
N THR A 405 -8.84 32.05 2.19
CA THR A 405 -8.46 31.24 3.37
C THR A 405 -9.22 31.67 4.62
N LYS A 406 -9.42 33.00 4.82
CA LYS A 406 -10.21 33.54 5.92
C LYS A 406 -11.70 33.17 5.80
N ALA A 407 -12.25 33.25 4.59
CA ALA A 407 -13.66 32.91 4.33
C ALA A 407 -13.98 31.44 4.58
N LEU A 408 -13.07 30.54 4.18
CA LEU A 408 -13.23 29.11 4.31
C LEU A 408 -12.71 28.55 5.66
N GLY A 409 -11.93 29.33 6.41
CA GLY A 409 -11.33 28.88 7.65
C GLY A 409 -10.42 27.67 7.46
N ILE A 410 -9.58 27.70 6.41
CA ILE A 410 -8.63 26.63 6.15
C ILE A 410 -7.66 26.59 7.35
N PRO A 411 -7.64 25.50 8.13
CA PRO A 411 -6.83 25.45 9.33
C PRO A 411 -5.34 25.36 8.98
N ASP A 412 -4.52 26.04 9.79
CA ASP A 412 -3.07 25.88 9.84
C ASP A 412 -2.30 26.25 8.55
N ILE A 413 -2.98 26.74 7.50
CA ILE A 413 -2.36 27.21 6.26
C ILE A 413 -2.64 28.70 6.08
N GLU A 414 -1.61 29.52 5.99
CA GLU A 414 -1.72 30.92 5.58
C GLU A 414 -1.34 31.03 4.11
N LEU A 415 -2.30 31.44 3.29
CA LEU A 415 -2.08 31.79 1.88
C LEU A 415 -2.39 33.27 1.68
N LYS A 416 -1.53 34.00 0.97
CA LYS A 416 -1.78 35.36 0.53
C LYS A 416 -1.34 35.54 -0.91
N GLY A 417 -1.82 36.59 -1.54
CA GLY A 417 -1.47 36.98 -2.91
C GLY A 417 -2.67 37.01 -3.85
N ALA A 418 -2.52 37.71 -4.93
CA ALA A 418 -3.53 37.83 -5.97
C ALA A 418 -3.33 36.70 -7.02
N LEU A 419 -4.22 35.73 -7.04
CA LEU A 419 -4.27 34.65 -8.04
C LEU A 419 -5.19 35.07 -9.19
N ALA A 420 -4.68 35.04 -10.41
CA ALA A 420 -5.48 35.18 -11.63
C ALA A 420 -5.21 34.01 -12.58
N GLY A 421 -6.27 33.42 -13.11
CA GLY A 421 -6.16 32.28 -14.01
C GLY A 421 -7.25 32.31 -15.07
N ASP A 422 -6.88 31.97 -16.31
CA ASP A 422 -7.80 31.66 -17.42
C ASP A 422 -7.20 30.49 -18.18
N VAL A 423 -7.80 29.29 -18.04
CA VAL A 423 -7.27 28.06 -18.60
C VAL A 423 -8.38 27.28 -19.26
N LYS A 424 -8.17 26.92 -20.53
CA LYS A 424 -9.02 26.01 -21.29
C LYS A 424 -8.20 24.82 -21.74
N ALA A 425 -8.73 23.63 -21.52
CA ALA A 425 -8.09 22.39 -21.94
C ALA A 425 -9.13 21.43 -22.50
N ASN A 426 -8.86 20.80 -23.64
CA ASN A 426 -9.74 19.81 -24.25
C ASN A 426 -8.93 18.73 -24.96
N GLY A 427 -9.14 17.46 -24.62
CA GLY A 427 -8.50 16.32 -25.25
C GLY A 427 -8.04 15.27 -24.25
N VAL A 428 -7.19 14.37 -24.72
CA VAL A 428 -6.67 13.25 -23.91
C VAL A 428 -5.22 13.52 -23.54
N PHE A 429 -4.90 13.32 -22.26
CA PHE A 429 -3.52 13.22 -21.82
C PHE A 429 -3.07 11.76 -21.89
N ASP A 430 -2.13 11.46 -22.76
CA ASP A 430 -1.56 10.12 -22.98
C ASP A 430 -0.08 10.27 -23.34
N GLN A 431 0.77 10.09 -22.32
CA GLN A 431 2.21 10.23 -22.48
C GLN A 431 2.78 9.18 -23.43
N LYS A 432 2.23 7.97 -23.45
CA LYS A 432 2.71 6.85 -24.27
C LYS A 432 2.47 7.11 -25.76
N ASN A 433 1.29 7.64 -26.10
CA ASN A 433 0.90 7.98 -27.46
C ASN A 433 1.14 9.46 -27.81
N LYS A 434 1.91 10.16 -26.96
CA LYS A 434 2.32 11.55 -27.16
C LYS A 434 1.17 12.54 -27.38
N ARG A 435 0.04 12.30 -26.69
CA ARG A 435 -1.14 13.14 -26.72
C ARG A 435 -1.21 14.03 -25.50
N PHE A 436 -1.44 15.31 -25.72
CA PHE A 436 -1.66 16.30 -24.67
C PHE A 436 -2.92 17.10 -25.02
N PRO A 437 -3.80 17.46 -24.08
CA PRO A 437 -5.00 18.23 -24.40
C PRO A 437 -4.68 19.53 -25.15
N VAL A 438 -5.49 19.88 -26.13
CA VAL A 438 -5.48 21.24 -26.70
C VAL A 438 -5.69 22.21 -25.55
N THR A 439 -4.71 23.08 -25.30
CA THR A 439 -4.67 23.89 -24.08
C THR A 439 -4.30 25.33 -24.43
N ASN A 440 -5.02 26.27 -23.83
CA ASN A 440 -4.63 27.65 -23.75
C ASN A 440 -4.85 28.12 -22.32
N GLY A 441 -3.77 28.47 -21.64
CA GLY A 441 -3.87 28.78 -20.22
C GLY A 441 -2.88 29.84 -19.76
N ILE A 442 -3.36 30.73 -18.90
CA ILE A 442 -2.56 31.71 -18.18
C ILE A 442 -2.88 31.55 -16.70
N VAL A 443 -1.83 31.43 -15.88
CA VAL A 443 -1.96 31.41 -14.41
C VAL A 443 -0.90 32.34 -13.84
N ASN A 444 -1.35 33.34 -13.10
CA ASN A 444 -0.49 34.33 -12.46
C ASN A 444 -0.77 34.39 -10.96
N LEU A 445 0.28 34.46 -10.18
CA LEU A 445 0.22 34.75 -8.75
C LEU A 445 1.16 35.92 -8.47
N GLU A 446 0.68 36.97 -7.82
CA GLU A 446 1.45 38.12 -7.42
C GLU A 446 1.41 38.31 -5.90
N ASN A 447 2.54 38.73 -5.32
CA ASN A 447 2.69 38.91 -3.87
C ASN A 447 2.28 37.68 -3.04
N GLY A 448 2.58 36.51 -3.57
CA GLY A 448 2.23 35.26 -2.94
C GLY A 448 3.00 35.04 -1.63
N TYR A 449 2.31 34.40 -0.68
CA TYR A 449 2.84 33.99 0.62
C TYR A 449 2.23 32.64 0.97
N LEU A 450 3.06 31.71 1.44
CA LEU A 450 2.64 30.38 1.88
C LEU A 450 3.32 30.06 3.20
N LYS A 451 2.53 29.79 4.24
CA LYS A 451 2.98 29.21 5.50
C LYS A 451 2.12 28.00 5.85
N THR A 452 2.76 26.92 6.27
CA THR A 452 2.10 25.68 6.68
C THR A 452 2.53 25.30 8.10
N PRO A 453 1.83 24.43 8.80
CA PRO A 453 2.19 23.96 10.13
C PRO A 453 3.44 23.07 10.13
N TYR A 454 3.84 22.57 8.97
CA TYR A 454 4.92 21.59 8.84
C TYR A 454 6.31 22.19 8.88
N TYR A 455 6.41 23.51 8.63
CA TYR A 455 7.69 24.23 8.69
C TYR A 455 7.51 25.67 9.22
N PRO A 456 8.40 26.15 10.13
CA PRO A 456 8.20 27.43 10.81
C PRO A 456 8.35 28.65 9.89
N ASN A 457 9.20 28.58 8.86
CA ASN A 457 9.45 29.71 7.96
C ASN A 457 8.55 29.67 6.73
N PRO A 458 7.90 30.79 6.37
CA PRO A 458 7.07 30.88 5.18
C PRO A 458 7.90 30.97 3.90
N ILE A 459 7.26 30.68 2.77
CA ILE A 459 7.69 31.11 1.44
C ILE A 459 7.03 32.45 1.16
N THR A 460 7.82 33.48 0.84
CA THR A 460 7.35 34.85 0.67
C THR A 460 7.67 35.39 -0.72
N ASN A 461 7.09 36.54 -1.06
CA ASN A 461 7.33 37.25 -2.33
C ASN A 461 7.16 36.33 -3.55
N ILE A 462 6.20 35.40 -3.49
CA ILE A 462 5.97 34.49 -4.59
C ILE A 462 5.35 35.27 -5.75
N THR A 463 6.03 35.23 -6.88
CA THR A 463 5.49 35.73 -8.15
C THR A 463 5.59 34.61 -9.17
N ILE A 464 4.45 34.24 -9.76
CA ILE A 464 4.37 33.24 -10.83
C ILE A 464 3.64 33.90 -11.99
N LYS A 465 4.26 33.94 -13.16
CA LYS A 465 3.60 34.29 -14.42
C LYS A 465 3.81 33.13 -15.38
N SER A 466 2.74 32.44 -15.72
CA SER A 466 2.82 31.24 -16.55
C SER A 466 1.83 31.30 -17.69
N LYS A 467 2.26 30.77 -18.84
CA LYS A 467 1.41 30.55 -20.01
C LYS A 467 1.66 29.15 -20.56
N ILE A 468 0.59 28.42 -20.85
CA ILE A 468 0.60 27.10 -21.47
C ILE A 468 -0.19 27.17 -22.75
N GLU A 469 0.38 26.71 -23.86
CA GLU A 469 -0.26 26.68 -25.17
C GLU A 469 -0.04 25.33 -25.85
N ASN A 470 -1.10 24.75 -26.36
CA ASN A 470 -1.09 23.58 -27.21
C ASN A 470 -2.30 23.65 -28.15
N GLN A 471 -2.10 23.77 -29.45
CA GLN A 471 -3.17 23.91 -30.44
C GLN A 471 -3.51 22.61 -31.13
N LYS A 472 -2.53 21.68 -31.23
CA LYS A 472 -2.67 20.45 -32.02
C LYS A 472 -3.01 19.21 -31.20
N GLY A 473 -2.99 19.31 -29.86
CA GLY A 473 -3.27 18.17 -29.00
C GLY A 473 -2.12 17.16 -28.91
N THR A 474 -0.88 17.57 -29.13
CA THR A 474 0.32 16.73 -29.11
C THR A 474 1.41 17.30 -28.20
N PHE A 475 2.30 16.44 -27.70
CA PHE A 475 3.49 16.89 -26.95
C PHE A 475 4.43 17.75 -27.82
N GLU A 476 4.45 17.53 -29.13
CA GLU A 476 5.25 18.34 -30.07
C GLU A 476 4.82 19.81 -30.07
N ASP A 477 3.52 20.08 -30.02
CA ASP A 477 2.99 21.46 -30.03
C ASP A 477 2.92 22.13 -28.67
N LEU A 478 3.18 21.39 -27.58
CA LEU A 478 3.11 21.93 -26.23
C LEU A 478 4.20 22.97 -25.99
N LYS A 479 3.78 24.16 -25.50
CA LYS A 479 4.64 25.29 -25.11
C LYS A 479 4.28 25.72 -23.70
N ILE A 480 5.31 25.89 -22.88
CA ILE A 480 5.19 26.40 -21.51
C ILE A 480 6.13 27.58 -21.35
N ASN A 481 5.59 28.70 -20.92
CA ASN A 481 6.35 29.89 -20.60
C ASN A 481 6.16 30.25 -19.11
N LEU A 482 7.25 30.32 -18.38
CA LEU A 482 7.31 30.75 -16.98
C LEU A 482 8.19 32.00 -16.91
N THR A 483 7.57 33.20 -16.81
CA THR A 483 8.31 34.46 -16.85
C THR A 483 7.54 35.59 -16.20
N PRO A 484 8.03 36.26 -15.17
CA PRO A 484 9.01 35.77 -14.20
C PRO A 484 8.38 34.84 -13.18
N THR A 485 9.15 33.93 -12.64
CA THR A 485 8.79 33.13 -11.45
C THR A 485 9.86 33.31 -10.40
N GLN A 486 9.50 33.83 -9.25
CA GLN A 486 10.42 34.06 -8.13
C GLN A 486 9.73 33.84 -6.79
N PHE A 487 10.52 33.56 -5.79
CA PHE A 487 10.09 33.50 -4.40
C PHE A 487 11.27 33.71 -3.45
N THR A 488 10.99 33.99 -2.20
CA THR A 488 11.99 34.11 -1.14
C THR A 488 11.72 33.04 -0.08
N PHE A 489 12.73 32.27 0.24
CA PHE A 489 12.68 31.24 1.29
C PHE A 489 13.85 31.43 2.26
N GLU A 490 13.57 31.50 3.56
CA GLU A 490 14.60 31.81 4.60
C GLU A 490 15.47 33.02 4.27
N GLY A 491 14.88 34.07 3.74
CA GLY A 491 15.57 35.31 3.35
C GLY A 491 16.36 35.21 2.04
N LYS A 492 16.37 34.05 1.37
CA LYS A 492 17.11 33.81 0.12
C LYS A 492 16.19 33.86 -1.08
N PRO A 493 16.43 34.76 -2.06
CA PRO A 493 15.63 34.81 -3.26
C PRO A 493 16.00 33.66 -4.23
N VAL A 494 14.96 33.09 -4.82
CA VAL A 494 15.06 32.12 -5.91
C VAL A 494 14.31 32.68 -7.12
N PHE A 495 14.96 32.65 -8.26
CA PHE A 495 14.45 33.12 -9.55
C PHE A 495 14.49 32.00 -10.57
N VAL A 496 13.39 31.81 -11.30
CA VAL A 496 13.30 30.86 -12.42
C VAL A 496 12.58 31.54 -13.58
N GLN A 497 13.17 31.45 -14.76
CA GLN A 497 12.55 31.79 -16.02
C GLN A 497 12.70 30.59 -16.95
N ALA A 498 11.61 30.12 -17.59
CA ALA A 498 11.68 29.00 -18.49
C ALA A 498 10.75 29.17 -19.68
N TYR A 499 11.26 28.91 -20.87
CA TYR A 499 10.50 28.69 -22.08
C TYR A 499 10.78 27.29 -22.57
N LEU A 500 9.76 26.46 -22.59
CA LEU A 500 9.81 25.05 -23.00
C LEU A 500 8.87 24.84 -24.18
N SER A 501 9.30 24.16 -25.21
CA SER A 501 8.46 23.84 -26.37
C SER A 501 8.87 22.52 -27.00
N ASN A 502 7.94 21.87 -27.71
CA ASN A 502 8.15 20.59 -28.37
C ASN A 502 8.64 19.52 -27.39
N PHE A 503 7.74 18.98 -26.56
CA PHE A 503 8.08 18.00 -25.53
C PHE A 503 8.41 16.60 -26.08
N ASP A 504 8.29 16.38 -27.41
CA ASP A 504 8.80 15.17 -28.08
C ASP A 504 10.29 15.26 -28.36
N ASP A 505 10.78 16.49 -28.59
CA ASP A 505 12.17 16.82 -28.78
C ASP A 505 12.42 18.22 -28.19
N LEU A 506 12.51 18.22 -26.85
CA LEU A 506 12.40 19.40 -26.01
C LEU A 506 13.35 20.52 -26.41
N ASN A 507 12.77 21.67 -26.82
CA ASN A 507 13.48 22.92 -26.89
C ASN A 507 13.33 23.66 -25.57
N TYR A 508 14.44 24.07 -24.98
CA TYR A 508 14.45 24.74 -23.69
C TYR A 508 15.29 26.02 -23.70
N ASP A 509 14.77 27.03 -22.98
CA ASP A 509 15.51 28.24 -22.62
C ASP A 509 15.18 28.53 -21.16
N ILE A 510 16.10 28.17 -20.25
CA ILE A 510 15.89 28.19 -18.81
C ILE A 510 16.96 29.05 -18.15
N LYS A 511 16.56 29.99 -17.30
CA LYS A 511 17.44 30.68 -16.37
C LYS A 511 17.00 30.38 -14.96
N ALA A 512 17.92 29.96 -14.11
CA ALA A 512 17.65 29.66 -12.71
C ALA A 512 18.77 30.20 -11.84
N LYS A 513 18.42 30.98 -10.82
CA LYS A 513 19.38 31.58 -9.90
C LYS A 513 18.82 31.55 -8.50
N GLY A 514 19.61 31.05 -7.55
CA GLY A 514 19.20 31.04 -6.14
C GLY A 514 19.91 29.96 -5.35
N GLU A 515 19.63 29.94 -4.08
CA GLU A 515 20.07 28.89 -3.18
C GLU A 515 18.95 28.43 -2.29
N LEU A 516 18.86 27.12 -2.05
CA LEU A 516 17.73 26.49 -1.40
C LEU A 516 18.18 25.27 -0.60
N ASP A 517 17.72 25.16 0.63
CA ASP A 517 17.71 23.89 1.35
C ASP A 517 16.47 23.10 0.95
N VAL A 518 16.68 22.02 0.18
CA VAL A 518 15.58 21.22 -0.38
C VAL A 518 14.81 20.51 0.71
N SER A 519 15.49 20.04 1.77
CA SER A 519 14.83 19.37 2.90
C SER A 519 13.90 20.29 3.66
N ARG A 520 14.23 21.56 3.74
CA ARG A 520 13.44 22.57 4.46
C ARG A 520 12.25 23.05 3.66
N ILE A 521 12.45 23.39 2.39
CA ILE A 521 11.33 23.82 1.54
C ILE A 521 10.35 22.67 1.31
N TYR A 522 10.86 21.45 1.19
CA TYR A 522 10.05 20.25 1.04
C TYR A 522 9.10 20.03 2.24
N LYS A 523 9.58 20.27 3.47
CA LYS A 523 8.74 20.21 4.67
C LYS A 523 7.54 21.14 4.61
N VAL A 524 7.65 22.29 3.92
CA VAL A 524 6.52 23.22 3.75
C VAL A 524 5.34 22.54 3.05
N PHE A 525 5.59 21.60 2.12
CA PHE A 525 4.55 20.95 1.32
C PHE A 525 4.08 19.61 1.87
N SER A 526 4.75 19.03 2.87
CA SER A 526 4.37 17.74 3.56
C SER A 526 3.99 16.60 2.63
N GLN A 527 4.70 16.42 1.52
CA GLN A 527 4.45 15.26 0.65
C GLN A 527 5.09 13.99 1.22
N LYS A 528 4.31 12.96 1.49
CA LYS A 528 4.82 11.64 1.87
C LYS A 528 5.41 10.94 0.64
N GLY A 529 6.63 10.40 0.77
CA GLY A 529 7.25 9.55 -0.25
C GLY A 529 8.37 10.16 -1.09
N LEU A 530 8.62 11.48 -1.01
CA LEU A 530 9.80 12.11 -1.61
C LEU A 530 10.81 12.45 -0.51
N ASP A 531 11.87 11.66 -0.42
CA ASP A 531 12.91 11.83 0.61
C ASP A 531 14.11 12.57 -0.01
N LEU A 532 13.94 13.88 -0.26
CA LEU A 532 14.96 14.77 -0.79
C LEU A 532 15.52 15.64 0.34
N ASP A 533 16.83 15.53 0.57
CA ASP A 533 17.56 16.33 1.55
C ASP A 533 18.65 17.14 0.88
N GLY A 534 19.09 18.16 1.55
CA GLY A 534 20.31 18.88 1.28
C GLY A 534 20.16 20.25 0.67
N PHE A 535 21.27 20.85 0.37
CA PHE A 535 21.38 22.23 -0.10
C PHE A 535 21.72 22.27 -1.59
N VAL A 536 21.00 23.10 -2.33
CA VAL A 536 21.21 23.36 -3.76
C VAL A 536 21.42 24.87 -3.97
N LYS A 537 22.52 25.23 -4.63
CA LYS A 537 22.75 26.59 -5.11
C LYS A 537 22.98 26.53 -6.61
N ALA A 538 22.24 27.34 -7.35
CA ALA A 538 22.26 27.36 -8.80
C ALA A 538 22.44 28.77 -9.35
N ASP A 539 23.23 28.89 -10.41
CA ASP A 539 23.28 30.05 -11.30
C ASP A 539 23.44 29.49 -12.72
N LEU A 540 22.30 29.27 -13.38
CA LEU A 540 22.20 28.49 -14.61
C LEU A 540 21.54 29.31 -15.72
N SER A 541 22.08 29.20 -16.93
CA SER A 541 21.48 29.63 -18.18
C SER A 541 21.60 28.49 -19.18
N LEU A 542 20.48 27.85 -19.47
CA LEU A 542 20.40 26.61 -20.25
C LEU A 542 19.55 26.87 -21.49
N LYS A 543 20.09 26.66 -22.66
CA LYS A 543 19.37 26.83 -23.92
C LYS A 543 19.83 25.80 -24.95
N GLY A 544 18.87 25.10 -25.51
CA GLY A 544 19.21 24.06 -26.48
C GLY A 544 18.02 23.23 -26.90
N LYS A 545 18.34 22.13 -27.58
CA LYS A 545 17.40 21.13 -28.05
C LYS A 545 17.86 19.75 -27.60
N GLN A 546 16.92 18.90 -27.13
CA GLN A 546 17.21 17.57 -26.60
C GLN A 546 17.95 16.70 -27.62
N SER A 547 17.47 16.62 -28.86
CA SER A 547 18.09 15.79 -29.91
C SER A 547 19.49 16.25 -30.29
N ASP A 548 19.87 17.50 -30.08
CA ASP A 548 21.23 17.96 -30.32
C ASP A 548 22.19 17.39 -29.25
N ALA A 549 21.75 17.27 -28.00
CA ALA A 549 22.52 16.58 -26.96
C ALA A 549 22.66 15.08 -27.23
N GLU A 550 21.56 14.43 -27.63
CA GLU A 550 21.56 12.98 -27.94
C GLU A 550 22.47 12.62 -29.12
N LYS A 551 22.45 13.43 -30.18
CA LYS A 551 23.25 13.25 -31.38
C LYS A 551 24.72 13.74 -31.26
N GLY A 552 25.07 14.31 -30.12
CA GLY A 552 26.42 14.84 -29.89
C GLY A 552 26.68 16.18 -30.55
N ASN A 553 25.66 16.91 -31.01
CA ASN A 553 25.77 18.25 -31.61
C ASN A 553 25.96 19.34 -30.54
N TYR A 554 26.93 19.14 -29.65
CA TYR A 554 27.06 19.97 -28.44
C TYR A 554 27.33 21.44 -28.74
N SER A 555 27.91 21.78 -29.88
CA SER A 555 28.09 23.16 -30.32
C SER A 555 26.80 23.97 -30.49
N LYS A 556 25.67 23.27 -30.65
CA LYS A 556 24.34 23.92 -30.72
C LYS A 556 23.71 24.18 -29.36
N LEU A 557 24.30 23.64 -28.27
CA LEU A 557 23.83 23.83 -26.91
C LEU A 557 24.51 25.05 -26.29
N ASN A 558 23.71 25.98 -25.79
CA ASN A 558 24.20 27.14 -25.04
C ASN A 558 23.84 27.02 -23.55
N ASN A 559 24.32 25.94 -22.92
CA ASN A 559 24.15 25.68 -21.51
C ASN A 559 25.38 26.15 -20.76
N LYS A 560 25.19 27.00 -19.77
CA LYS A 560 26.27 27.57 -18.94
C LYS A 560 25.81 27.71 -17.50
N GLY A 561 26.76 27.67 -16.57
CA GLY A 561 26.50 28.00 -15.18
C GLY A 561 27.15 27.08 -14.17
N THR A 562 26.73 27.22 -12.95
CA THR A 562 27.22 26.45 -11.81
C THR A 562 26.04 25.88 -11.01
N LEU A 563 26.22 24.63 -10.56
CA LEU A 563 25.32 23.95 -9.63
C LEU A 563 26.15 23.43 -8.45
N GLU A 564 25.89 23.91 -7.26
CA GLU A 564 26.51 23.44 -6.03
C GLU A 564 25.50 22.60 -5.25
N LEU A 565 25.89 21.41 -4.88
CA LEU A 565 25.10 20.45 -4.12
C LEU A 565 25.83 20.11 -2.82
N ARG A 566 25.12 20.10 -1.68
CA ARG A 566 25.64 19.70 -0.39
C ARG A 566 24.62 18.86 0.36
N ASN A 567 25.04 17.69 0.88
CA ASN A 567 24.21 16.76 1.64
C ASN A 567 22.91 16.32 0.91
N ILE A 568 23.01 16.15 -0.41
CA ILE A 568 21.89 15.67 -1.23
C ILE A 568 21.81 14.15 -1.12
N GLY A 569 20.72 13.63 -0.57
CA GLY A 569 20.41 12.21 -0.55
C GLY A 569 19.57 11.82 -1.77
N ILE A 570 20.01 10.83 -2.53
CA ILE A 570 19.31 10.33 -3.72
C ILE A 570 18.85 8.89 -3.42
N ALA A 571 17.53 8.66 -3.40
CA ALA A 571 16.95 7.33 -3.42
C ALA A 571 16.79 6.86 -4.87
N SER A 572 16.99 5.57 -5.12
CA SER A 572 16.83 4.97 -6.43
C SER A 572 16.33 3.53 -6.28
N GLU A 573 15.47 3.09 -7.17
CA GLU A 573 15.01 1.70 -7.24
C GLU A 573 16.15 0.68 -7.47
N TYR A 574 17.29 1.15 -7.98
CA TYR A 574 18.48 0.32 -8.24
C TYR A 574 19.43 0.25 -7.05
N LEU A 575 19.24 1.08 -6.02
CA LEU A 575 20.15 1.19 -4.88
C LEU A 575 19.39 0.92 -3.57
N PRO A 576 19.75 -0.13 -2.81
CA PRO A 576 19.11 -0.46 -1.53
C PRO A 576 19.19 0.63 -0.46
N LYS A 577 20.22 1.48 -0.56
CA LYS A 577 20.45 2.60 0.35
C LYS A 577 20.48 3.91 -0.43
N ARG A 578 20.30 5.02 0.25
CA ARG A 578 20.44 6.35 -0.36
C ARG A 578 21.90 6.64 -0.72
N PHE A 579 22.13 7.12 -1.94
CA PHE A 579 23.40 7.70 -2.35
C PHE A 579 23.46 9.16 -1.87
N ILE A 580 24.50 9.52 -1.11
CA ILE A 580 24.63 10.84 -0.49
C ILE A 580 25.73 11.64 -1.19
N ILE A 581 25.36 12.74 -1.84
CA ILE A 581 26.32 13.75 -2.31
C ILE A 581 26.66 14.63 -1.10
N LYS A 582 27.82 14.45 -0.51
CA LYS A 582 28.30 15.29 0.60
C LYS A 582 28.59 16.71 0.15
N GLU A 583 29.29 16.81 -0.97
CA GLU A 583 29.65 18.09 -1.60
C GLU A 583 29.95 17.88 -3.08
N GLY A 584 29.45 18.75 -3.94
CA GLY A 584 29.74 18.74 -5.36
C GLY A 584 29.48 20.08 -6.01
N ILE A 585 30.45 20.60 -6.72
CA ILE A 585 30.32 21.80 -7.55
C ILE A 585 30.45 21.37 -9.01
N PHE A 586 29.37 21.55 -9.74
CA PHE A 586 29.29 21.27 -11.15
C PHE A 586 29.39 22.55 -11.96
N LYS A 587 30.27 22.53 -12.96
CA LYS A 587 30.37 23.58 -13.98
C LYS A 587 29.78 23.05 -15.27
N ILE A 588 28.73 23.71 -15.72
CA ILE A 588 28.01 23.35 -16.94
C ILE A 588 28.54 24.18 -18.10
N ASN A 589 28.93 23.53 -19.16
CA ASN A 589 29.28 24.13 -20.45
C ASN A 589 28.77 23.24 -21.57
N GLN A 590 27.83 23.73 -22.35
CA GLN A 590 27.10 22.97 -23.36
C GLN A 590 26.42 21.74 -22.74
N ASP A 591 26.70 20.52 -23.21
CA ASP A 591 26.20 19.27 -22.64
C ASP A 591 27.08 18.72 -21.51
N LYS A 592 28.27 19.30 -21.33
CA LYS A 592 29.23 18.80 -20.37
C LYS A 592 29.05 19.44 -19.00
N MET A 593 28.83 18.60 -18.01
CA MET A 593 28.72 18.95 -16.60
C MET A 593 29.96 18.46 -15.86
N SER A 594 30.98 19.32 -15.78
CA SER A 594 32.28 18.99 -15.18
C SER A 594 32.26 19.19 -13.68
N PHE A 595 32.97 18.34 -12.93
CA PHE A 595 33.11 18.44 -11.49
C PHE A 595 34.52 18.06 -11.02
N ASN A 596 34.97 18.75 -9.98
CA ASN A 596 36.21 18.49 -9.28
C ASN A 596 35.93 18.37 -7.79
N ASN A 597 36.63 17.47 -7.11
CA ASN A 597 36.43 17.21 -5.66
C ASN A 597 34.99 16.92 -5.27
N PHE A 598 34.27 16.22 -6.14
CA PHE A 598 32.94 15.74 -5.81
C PHE A 598 33.03 14.65 -4.74
N LEU A 599 32.42 14.88 -3.59
CA LEU A 599 32.45 13.98 -2.45
C LEU A 599 31.09 13.29 -2.30
N ALA A 600 31.09 11.97 -2.27
CA ALA A 600 29.86 11.21 -2.06
C ALA A 600 30.10 10.05 -1.08
N ALA A 601 28.98 9.51 -0.59
CA ALA A 601 28.96 8.33 0.26
C ALA A 601 27.78 7.42 -0.12
N TYR A 602 27.98 6.12 0.09
CA TYR A 602 26.93 5.13 0.00
C TYR A 602 27.12 4.10 1.12
N GLY A 603 26.23 4.09 2.11
CA GLY A 603 26.44 3.31 3.32
C GLY A 603 27.77 3.66 3.98
N GLN A 604 28.67 2.67 4.10
CA GLN A 604 30.03 2.85 4.64
C GLN A 604 31.05 3.29 3.57
N SER A 605 30.66 3.24 2.31
CA SER A 605 31.54 3.55 1.18
C SER A 605 31.71 5.05 0.99
N ASP A 606 32.94 5.51 0.75
CA ASP A 606 33.26 6.89 0.42
C ASP A 606 33.78 7.03 -1.01
N PHE A 607 33.44 8.14 -1.67
CA PHE A 607 33.87 8.41 -3.03
C PHE A 607 34.31 9.87 -3.16
N LYS A 608 35.49 10.04 -3.73
CA LYS A 608 35.97 11.31 -4.24
C LYS A 608 36.14 11.21 -5.74
N MET A 609 35.41 12.06 -6.47
CA MET A 609 35.32 11.95 -7.93
C MET A 609 35.72 13.22 -8.63
N ASN A 610 36.34 13.11 -9.79
CA ASN A 610 36.73 14.20 -10.68
C ASN A 610 36.45 13.78 -12.13
N GLY A 611 35.77 14.62 -12.89
CA GLY A 611 35.40 14.27 -14.25
C GLY A 611 34.22 15.06 -14.79
N TYR A 612 33.40 14.38 -15.58
CA TYR A 612 32.24 15.02 -16.18
C TYR A 612 31.10 14.01 -16.43
N LEU A 613 29.90 14.55 -16.48
CA LEU A 613 28.70 13.90 -16.98
C LEU A 613 28.19 14.64 -18.23
N GLN A 614 27.47 13.95 -19.08
CA GLN A 614 26.79 14.47 -20.27
C GLN A 614 25.39 13.88 -20.37
N ASN A 615 24.52 14.53 -21.09
CA ASN A 615 23.11 14.17 -21.27
C ASN A 615 22.31 14.13 -19.95
N VAL A 616 22.76 14.89 -18.94
CA VAL A 616 22.18 14.90 -17.59
C VAL A 616 20.73 15.38 -17.62
N PHE A 617 20.44 16.43 -18.38
CA PHE A 617 19.09 16.98 -18.44
C PHE A 617 18.10 16.01 -19.09
N ASN A 618 18.50 15.36 -20.20
CA ASN A 618 17.65 14.35 -20.83
C ASN A 618 17.45 13.13 -19.93
N TYR A 619 18.48 12.67 -19.26
CA TYR A 619 18.39 11.58 -18.29
C TYR A 619 17.42 11.89 -17.15
N ALA A 620 17.42 13.13 -16.64
CA ALA A 620 16.55 13.56 -15.55
C ALA A 620 15.10 13.84 -15.97
N MET A 621 14.86 14.18 -17.24
CA MET A 621 13.55 14.63 -17.73
C MET A 621 12.80 13.56 -18.52
N THR A 622 13.45 12.47 -18.95
CA THR A 622 12.85 11.42 -19.78
C THR A 622 13.20 10.02 -19.28
N ASN A 623 12.30 9.09 -19.47
CA ASN A 623 12.51 7.68 -19.11
C ASN A 623 13.50 6.96 -20.07
N THR A 624 13.86 7.58 -21.22
CA THR A 624 14.74 7.01 -22.24
C THR A 624 16.13 7.64 -22.28
N GLY A 625 16.36 8.70 -21.51
CA GLY A 625 17.63 9.41 -21.44
C GLY A 625 18.77 8.52 -20.96
N VAL A 626 19.91 8.51 -21.68
CA VAL A 626 21.11 7.76 -21.30
C VAL A 626 22.11 8.73 -20.66
N LEU A 627 22.43 8.52 -19.38
CA LEU A 627 23.48 9.27 -18.69
C LEU A 627 24.85 8.82 -19.17
N ARG A 628 25.64 9.75 -19.70
CA ARG A 628 27.01 9.50 -20.18
C ARG A 628 28.02 10.21 -19.29
N GLY A 629 29.24 9.68 -19.18
CA GLY A 629 30.28 10.37 -18.43
C GLY A 629 31.58 9.59 -18.34
N SER A 630 32.59 10.32 -17.92
CA SER A 630 33.89 9.74 -17.60
C SER A 630 34.48 10.48 -16.42
N PHE A 631 34.89 9.71 -15.40
CA PHE A 631 35.46 10.29 -14.18
C PHE A 631 36.39 9.34 -13.44
N LYS A 632 37.33 9.94 -12.72
CA LYS A 632 38.21 9.25 -11.79
C LYS A 632 37.53 9.15 -10.44
N VAL A 633 37.49 7.97 -9.87
CA VAL A 633 37.00 7.67 -8.55
C VAL A 633 38.15 7.31 -7.62
N THR A 634 38.28 7.98 -6.51
CA THR A 634 39.19 7.61 -5.42
C THR A 634 38.38 7.33 -4.17
N SER A 635 38.71 6.24 -3.47
CA SER A 635 38.02 5.84 -2.23
C SER A 635 39.01 5.31 -1.20
N ARG A 636 38.73 5.54 0.07
CA ARG A 636 39.46 4.88 1.17
C ARG A 636 38.85 3.51 1.45
N TYR A 637 37.50 3.41 1.34
CA TYR A 637 36.79 2.19 1.62
C TYR A 637 35.55 2.05 0.72
N ILE A 638 35.38 0.88 0.12
CA ILE A 638 34.18 0.49 -0.62
C ILE A 638 33.69 -0.84 -0.06
N ASN A 639 32.42 -0.89 0.32
CA ASN A 639 31.73 -2.13 0.66
C ASN A 639 30.78 -2.51 -0.49
N ILE A 640 31.16 -3.50 -1.29
CA ILE A 640 30.39 -3.92 -2.47
C ILE A 640 29.06 -4.56 -2.05
N ASP A 641 29.02 -5.22 -0.89
CA ASP A 641 27.81 -5.92 -0.39
C ASP A 641 26.63 -4.96 -0.17
N GLU A 642 26.91 -3.69 0.08
CA GLU A 642 25.88 -2.66 0.26
C GLU A 642 25.12 -2.32 -1.03
N PHE A 643 25.65 -2.68 -2.21
CA PHE A 643 25.00 -2.45 -3.51
C PHE A 643 24.11 -3.62 -3.94
N MET A 644 24.09 -4.70 -3.17
CA MET A 644 23.23 -5.85 -3.45
C MET A 644 21.76 -5.48 -3.18
N SER A 645 20.87 -5.78 -4.13
CA SER A 645 19.44 -5.50 -3.99
C SER A 645 18.81 -6.35 -2.88
N SER A 646 17.83 -5.82 -2.15
CA SER A 646 17.01 -6.61 -1.23
C SER A 646 15.90 -7.31 -2.02
N VAL A 647 15.74 -8.62 -1.86
CA VAL A 647 14.68 -9.41 -2.49
C VAL A 647 13.77 -9.97 -1.42
N ASP A 648 12.46 -9.70 -1.54
CA ASP A 648 11.45 -10.37 -0.71
C ASP A 648 11.23 -11.80 -1.26
N PRO A 649 11.46 -12.85 -0.46
CA PRO A 649 11.34 -14.24 -0.92
C PRO A 649 9.93 -14.65 -1.36
N ASN A 650 8.90 -13.90 -0.98
CA ASN A 650 7.49 -14.19 -1.25
C ASN A 650 6.91 -13.44 -2.46
N THR A 651 7.69 -12.67 -3.19
CA THR A 651 7.19 -11.96 -4.37
C THR A 651 7.22 -12.88 -5.60
N PRO A 652 6.06 -13.20 -6.23
CA PRO A 652 6.04 -13.93 -7.50
C PRO A 652 6.75 -13.08 -8.56
N VAL A 653 7.65 -13.69 -9.32
CA VAL A 653 8.37 -13.04 -10.42
C VAL A 653 7.39 -12.74 -11.55
N THR A 654 6.78 -11.57 -11.52
CA THR A 654 6.11 -10.98 -12.68
C THR A 654 7.06 -9.98 -13.32
N GLU A 655 7.27 -10.12 -14.62
CA GLU A 655 8.29 -9.38 -15.40
C GLU A 655 8.13 -7.85 -15.45
N ASN A 656 7.16 -7.25 -14.71
CA ASN A 656 6.84 -5.82 -14.77
C ASN A 656 6.35 -5.24 -13.42
N SER A 657 7.09 -5.39 -12.33
CA SER A 657 6.70 -4.72 -11.07
C SER A 657 7.87 -3.94 -10.48
N ALA A 658 7.70 -2.62 -10.37
CA ALA A 658 8.57 -1.76 -9.59
C ALA A 658 8.49 -2.13 -8.08
N PRO A 659 9.57 -2.16 -7.33
CA PRO A 659 9.55 -2.52 -5.91
C PRO A 659 8.91 -1.42 -5.07
N LYS A 660 7.87 -1.79 -4.32
CA LYS A 660 7.28 -0.95 -3.27
C LYS A 660 8.23 -0.90 -2.06
N THR A 661 8.48 0.30 -1.61
CA THR A 661 9.26 0.65 -0.43
C THR A 661 8.50 0.28 0.85
N GLU A 662 9.12 -0.45 1.70
CA GLU A 662 9.15 -0.55 3.17
C GLU A 662 9.26 -2.00 3.61
N ALA A 663 10.49 -2.45 3.86
CA ALA A 663 10.72 -3.73 4.51
C ALA A 663 11.18 -3.50 5.96
N LYS A 664 10.36 -3.93 6.91
CA LYS A 664 10.79 -4.19 8.29
C LYS A 664 11.85 -5.29 8.26
N GLN A 665 12.98 -5.06 8.92
CA GLN A 665 14.04 -6.05 9.10
C GLN A 665 13.47 -7.34 9.71
N SER A 666 13.54 -8.42 8.95
CA SER A 666 13.50 -9.79 9.47
C SER A 666 14.80 -10.49 9.05
N ASP A 667 15.41 -11.22 9.98
CA ASP A 667 16.76 -11.83 9.91
C ASP A 667 16.94 -12.94 8.85
N ASN A 668 16.12 -13.02 7.81
CA ASN A 668 16.17 -14.03 6.75
C ASN A 668 15.96 -13.47 5.34
N THR A 669 16.44 -12.26 5.05
CA THR A 669 16.37 -11.69 3.70
C THR A 669 17.46 -12.25 2.82
N GLN A 670 17.10 -12.96 1.74
CA GLN A 670 18.01 -13.21 0.62
C GLN A 670 18.40 -11.86 0.02
N THR A 671 19.68 -11.59 -0.04
CA THR A 671 20.25 -10.44 -0.76
C THR A 671 20.13 -10.69 -2.26
N GLY A 672 19.78 -9.67 -3.06
CA GLY A 672 19.74 -9.81 -4.52
C GLY A 672 21.08 -9.46 -5.18
N VAL A 673 21.15 -9.66 -6.49
CA VAL A 673 22.34 -9.29 -7.28
C VAL A 673 22.45 -7.78 -7.47
N ILE A 674 23.64 -7.27 -7.80
CA ILE A 674 23.88 -5.86 -8.10
C ILE A 674 23.26 -5.51 -9.44
N ILE A 675 22.34 -4.54 -9.49
CA ILE A 675 21.67 -4.11 -10.73
C ILE A 675 22.41 -2.92 -11.33
N ILE A 676 22.81 -3.05 -12.59
CA ILE A 676 23.37 -1.94 -13.37
C ILE A 676 22.28 -1.40 -14.29
N PRO A 677 21.87 -0.13 -14.14
CA PRO A 677 20.83 0.47 -14.99
C PRO A 677 21.22 0.45 -16.49
N ASN A 678 20.24 0.14 -17.34
CA ASN A 678 20.43 0.07 -18.79
C ASN A 678 20.71 1.44 -19.42
N ASN A 679 20.25 2.51 -18.78
CA ASN A 679 20.36 3.89 -19.24
C ASN A 679 21.63 4.61 -18.74
N LEU A 680 22.67 3.85 -18.41
CA LEU A 680 24.02 4.37 -18.09
C LEU A 680 25.01 4.03 -19.20
N ASN A 681 25.89 4.99 -19.49
CA ASN A 681 27.10 4.80 -20.30
C ASN A 681 28.26 5.58 -19.65
N LEU A 682 28.85 4.98 -18.62
CA LEU A 682 29.84 5.60 -17.75
C LEU A 682 31.18 4.89 -17.83
N GLN A 683 32.24 5.66 -17.86
CA GLN A 683 33.63 5.19 -17.74
C GLN A 683 34.21 5.70 -16.43
N LEU A 684 34.70 4.79 -15.58
CA LEU A 684 35.25 5.08 -14.28
C LEU A 684 36.70 4.59 -14.21
N PHE A 685 37.60 5.46 -13.80
CA PHE A 685 38.96 5.11 -13.45
C PHE A 685 39.03 5.00 -11.93
N ALA A 686 38.90 3.78 -11.43
CA ALA A 686 38.77 3.52 -9.99
C ALA A 686 40.12 3.32 -9.32
N ASN A 687 40.27 3.89 -8.12
CA ASN A 687 41.37 3.68 -7.20
C ASN A 687 40.83 3.64 -5.78
N ALA A 688 40.84 2.48 -5.15
CA ALA A 688 40.33 2.28 -3.80
C ALA A 688 41.39 1.65 -2.90
N GLN A 689 41.63 2.23 -1.73
CA GLN A 689 42.61 1.69 -0.79
C GLN A 689 42.17 0.33 -0.23
N LYS A 690 40.86 0.21 0.07
CA LYS A 690 40.25 -1.01 0.60
C LYS A 690 38.90 -1.25 -0.03
N VAL A 691 38.69 -2.49 -0.52
CA VAL A 691 37.37 -2.93 -1.04
C VAL A 691 36.94 -4.20 -0.31
N ASN A 692 35.75 -4.20 0.28
CA ASN A 692 35.15 -5.37 0.88
C ASN A 692 34.13 -5.97 -0.09
N PHE A 693 34.21 -7.27 -0.30
CA PHE A 693 33.21 -8.03 -1.05
C PHE A 693 33.07 -9.40 -0.41
N ASP A 694 31.88 -9.70 0.11
CA ASP A 694 31.62 -10.83 0.97
C ASP A 694 32.63 -10.85 2.13
N LYS A 695 33.40 -11.87 2.32
CA LYS A 695 34.47 -11.96 3.33
C LYS A 695 35.85 -11.54 2.80
N LEU A 696 35.93 -11.16 1.53
CA LEU A 696 37.21 -10.80 0.88
C LEU A 696 37.58 -9.34 1.13
N ASN A 697 38.83 -9.12 1.46
CA ASN A 697 39.39 -7.80 1.75
C ASN A 697 40.46 -7.47 0.71
N LEU A 698 40.06 -6.74 -0.32
CA LEU A 698 40.96 -6.35 -1.40
C LEU A 698 41.65 -5.03 -1.05
N GLN A 699 42.94 -4.93 -1.23
CA GLN A 699 43.69 -3.71 -0.93
C GLN A 699 44.26 -3.12 -2.21
N ASN A 700 44.38 -1.80 -2.25
CA ASN A 700 44.95 -1.02 -3.36
C ASN A 700 44.33 -1.39 -4.72
N ALA A 701 42.96 -1.47 -4.74
CA ALA A 701 42.24 -1.83 -5.95
C ALA A 701 42.26 -0.69 -6.97
N THR A 702 42.68 -1.00 -8.19
CA THR A 702 42.67 -0.05 -9.30
C THR A 702 42.08 -0.71 -10.53
N GLY A 703 41.45 0.06 -11.42
CA GLY A 703 40.88 -0.52 -12.65
C GLY A 703 40.10 0.48 -13.48
N ASN A 704 39.83 0.06 -14.71
CA ASN A 704 38.96 0.76 -15.64
C ASN A 704 37.59 0.03 -15.66
N LEU A 705 36.54 0.71 -15.21
CA LEU A 705 35.18 0.18 -15.17
C LEU A 705 34.35 0.89 -16.23
N THR A 706 33.61 0.13 -17.02
CA THR A 706 32.66 0.64 -17.98
C THR A 706 31.27 0.09 -17.63
N MET A 707 30.32 0.97 -17.36
CA MET A 707 28.90 0.62 -17.21
C MET A 707 28.18 0.99 -18.49
N LYS A 708 27.59 0.05 -19.20
CA LYS A 708 26.90 0.30 -20.45
C LYS A 708 25.85 -0.78 -20.70
N ASN A 709 24.62 -0.37 -21.03
CA ASN A 709 23.50 -1.27 -21.37
C ASN A 709 23.31 -2.39 -20.33
N GLY A 710 23.26 -2.04 -19.05
CA GLY A 710 23.07 -3.02 -17.96
C GLY A 710 24.27 -3.92 -17.66
N LYS A 711 25.40 -3.68 -18.30
CA LYS A 711 26.62 -4.47 -18.15
C LYS A 711 27.72 -3.65 -17.49
N LEU A 712 28.43 -4.26 -16.54
CA LEU A 712 29.66 -3.76 -15.97
C LEU A 712 30.83 -4.54 -16.59
N THR A 713 31.74 -3.81 -17.20
CA THR A 713 33.01 -4.36 -17.71
C THR A 713 34.19 -3.78 -16.92
N MET A 714 35.05 -4.64 -16.39
CA MET A 714 36.22 -4.28 -15.64
C MET A 714 37.45 -4.67 -16.47
N GLN A 715 38.37 -3.73 -16.73
CA GLN A 715 39.58 -3.94 -17.50
C GLN A 715 40.80 -3.41 -16.75
N ASN A 716 41.91 -4.09 -16.91
CA ASN A 716 43.16 -3.73 -16.24
C ASN A 716 42.95 -3.52 -14.73
N THR A 717 42.12 -4.36 -14.12
CA THR A 717 41.84 -4.28 -12.68
C THR A 717 42.96 -4.99 -11.93
N GLY A 718 43.57 -4.30 -10.97
CA GLY A 718 44.60 -4.83 -10.10
C GLY A 718 44.23 -4.59 -8.63
N PHE A 719 44.58 -5.56 -7.78
CA PHE A 719 44.43 -5.44 -6.32
C PHE A 719 45.35 -6.40 -5.59
N ASN A 720 45.53 -6.18 -4.29
CA ASN A 720 46.20 -7.12 -3.41
C ASN A 720 45.15 -7.93 -2.64
N LEU A 721 45.27 -9.25 -2.67
CA LEU A 721 44.42 -10.17 -1.94
C LEU A 721 45.30 -11.22 -1.26
N ILE A 722 45.10 -11.50 0.01
CA ILE A 722 45.87 -12.45 0.81
C ILE A 722 47.38 -12.26 0.72
N GLY A 723 47.88 -11.03 0.47
CA GLY A 723 49.28 -10.68 0.36
C GLY A 723 49.89 -10.87 -1.03
N CYS A 724 49.10 -11.23 -2.05
CA CYS A 724 49.60 -11.35 -3.42
C CYS A 724 49.00 -10.30 -4.36
N ASN A 725 49.65 -10.03 -5.47
CA ASN A 725 49.13 -9.19 -6.53
C ASN A 725 48.19 -9.99 -7.44
N VAL A 726 47.01 -9.44 -7.64
CA VAL A 726 46.00 -10.02 -8.53
C VAL A 726 45.72 -9.03 -9.65
N SER A 727 45.65 -9.51 -10.87
CA SER A 727 45.12 -8.79 -12.03
C SER A 727 43.89 -9.48 -12.56
N MET A 728 42.87 -8.71 -12.98
CA MET A 728 41.61 -9.26 -13.42
C MET A 728 40.98 -8.42 -14.54
N ASN A 729 40.43 -9.11 -15.51
CA ASN A 729 39.43 -8.54 -16.42
C ASN A 729 38.11 -9.28 -16.20
N ALA A 730 36.99 -8.56 -16.14
CA ALA A 730 35.71 -9.18 -15.85
C ALA A 730 34.55 -8.49 -16.57
N ASN A 731 33.52 -9.26 -16.83
CA ASN A 731 32.22 -8.80 -17.26
C ASN A 731 31.16 -9.29 -16.29
N TYR A 732 30.22 -8.43 -15.97
CA TYR A 732 29.09 -8.73 -15.08
C TYR A 732 27.82 -8.14 -15.66
N GLN A 733 26.72 -8.90 -15.61
CA GLN A 733 25.41 -8.44 -16.05
C GLN A 733 24.30 -9.11 -15.25
N ALA A 734 23.48 -8.32 -14.58
CA ALA A 734 22.25 -8.80 -13.95
C ALA A 734 21.25 -9.23 -15.03
N VAL A 735 20.63 -10.39 -14.84
CA VAL A 735 19.55 -10.91 -15.70
C VAL A 735 18.19 -10.67 -15.06
N THR A 736 18.10 -10.93 -13.75
CA THR A 736 16.98 -10.61 -12.87
C THR A 736 17.54 -10.13 -11.54
N PRO A 737 16.72 -9.57 -10.64
CA PRO A 737 17.19 -9.22 -9.29
C PRO A 737 17.81 -10.37 -8.50
N GLN A 738 17.52 -11.64 -8.89
CA GLN A 738 18.03 -12.85 -8.23
C GLN A 738 19.14 -13.57 -9.01
N LYS A 739 19.47 -13.14 -10.23
CA LYS A 739 20.40 -13.87 -11.10
C LYS A 739 21.27 -12.91 -11.91
N ALA A 740 22.56 -13.20 -11.99
CA ALA A 740 23.48 -12.49 -12.87
C ALA A 740 24.37 -13.45 -13.65
N ASN A 741 24.89 -12.98 -14.76
CA ASN A 741 25.96 -13.63 -15.52
C ASN A 741 27.29 -12.96 -15.22
N PHE A 742 28.36 -13.75 -15.17
CA PHE A 742 29.71 -13.25 -15.05
C PHE A 742 30.68 -13.99 -16.03
N ASP A 743 31.75 -13.31 -16.34
CA ASP A 743 32.91 -13.85 -17.11
C ASP A 743 34.12 -13.07 -16.64
N TYR A 744 35.13 -13.79 -16.12
CA TYR A 744 36.37 -13.16 -15.70
C TYR A 744 37.62 -13.95 -16.13
N ALA A 745 38.67 -13.22 -16.35
CA ALA A 745 40.05 -13.72 -16.44
C ALA A 745 40.86 -13.14 -15.29
N ILE A 746 41.46 -13.98 -14.48
CA ILE A 746 42.19 -13.60 -13.27
C ILE A 746 43.59 -14.19 -13.28
N LYS A 747 44.58 -13.40 -12.86
CA LYS A 747 45.93 -13.82 -12.66
C LYS A 747 46.40 -13.38 -11.27
N ALA A 748 46.77 -14.35 -10.45
CA ALA A 748 47.32 -14.15 -9.11
C ALA A 748 48.72 -14.72 -9.02
N THR A 749 49.67 -13.93 -8.53
CA THR A 749 51.10 -14.29 -8.58
C THR A 749 51.62 -14.50 -7.17
N ASP A 750 52.25 -15.66 -6.94
CA ASP A 750 52.98 -15.99 -5.71
C ASP A 750 52.15 -15.83 -4.42
N PHE A 751 51.01 -16.50 -4.36
CA PHE A 751 50.18 -16.51 -3.14
C PHE A 751 50.37 -17.75 -2.29
N ASP A 752 50.18 -17.65 -0.99
CA ASP A 752 50.18 -18.78 -0.06
C ASP A 752 48.91 -19.61 -0.25
N ILE A 753 49.08 -20.89 -0.61
CA ILE A 753 47.95 -21.80 -0.89
C ILE A 753 47.07 -22.07 0.33
N LYS A 754 47.65 -22.10 1.55
CA LYS A 754 46.95 -22.36 2.77
C LYS A 754 46.08 -21.16 3.18
N ARG A 755 46.59 -19.94 3.00
CA ARG A 755 45.84 -18.71 3.16
C ARG A 755 44.70 -18.65 2.16
N ALA A 756 44.95 -18.93 0.87
CA ALA A 756 43.90 -18.94 -0.14
C ALA A 756 42.80 -19.95 0.18
N TYR A 757 43.14 -21.13 0.65
CA TYR A 757 42.19 -22.16 1.07
C TYR A 757 41.31 -21.70 2.28
N ASN A 758 41.89 -21.05 3.26
CA ASN A 758 41.17 -20.61 4.46
C ASN A 758 40.33 -19.36 4.23
N GLU A 759 40.83 -18.40 3.42
CA GLU A 759 40.22 -17.07 3.31
C GLU A 759 39.34 -16.91 2.06
N ILE A 760 39.47 -17.78 1.02
CA ILE A 760 38.75 -17.68 -0.25
C ILE A 760 37.87 -18.91 -0.46
N GLU A 761 36.56 -18.77 -0.24
CA GLU A 761 35.60 -19.89 -0.28
C GLU A 761 35.54 -20.58 -1.65
N VAL A 762 35.50 -19.79 -2.76
CA VAL A 762 35.53 -20.35 -4.12
C VAL A 762 36.81 -21.16 -4.37
N PHE A 763 37.96 -20.67 -3.93
CA PHE A 763 39.22 -21.42 -4.04
C PHE A 763 39.17 -22.70 -3.24
N ARG A 764 38.67 -22.68 -2.01
CA ARG A 764 38.50 -23.86 -1.17
C ARG A 764 37.64 -24.95 -1.82
N LYS A 765 36.57 -24.57 -2.47
CA LYS A 765 35.67 -25.49 -3.18
C LYS A 765 36.26 -26.03 -4.46
N MET A 766 36.99 -25.19 -5.24
CA MET A 766 37.62 -25.61 -6.50
C MET A 766 38.92 -26.41 -6.31
N ALA A 767 39.60 -26.19 -5.22
CA ALA A 767 40.92 -26.79 -4.92
C ALA A 767 40.91 -27.50 -3.57
N SER A 768 39.97 -28.46 -3.37
CA SER A 768 39.83 -29.16 -2.07
C SER A 768 41.11 -29.85 -1.59
N ALA A 769 41.95 -30.33 -2.49
CA ALA A 769 43.25 -30.89 -2.15
C ALA A 769 44.23 -29.86 -1.55
N ALA A 770 44.01 -28.57 -1.71
CA ALA A 770 44.81 -27.49 -1.14
C ALA A 770 44.75 -27.45 0.41
N GLU A 771 43.75 -28.08 1.02
CA GLU A 771 43.68 -28.30 2.48
C GLU A 771 44.96 -28.93 3.05
N LYS A 772 45.51 -29.84 2.31
CA LYS A 772 46.70 -30.65 2.67
C LYS A 772 48.02 -30.10 2.09
N ALA A 773 47.96 -28.89 1.48
CA ALA A 773 49.09 -28.27 0.82
C ALA A 773 49.54 -27.02 1.57
N GLN A 774 50.87 -26.78 1.56
CA GLN A 774 51.52 -25.56 2.09
C GLN A 774 52.56 -25.09 1.09
N GLY A 775 52.62 -23.81 0.81
CA GLY A 775 53.60 -23.24 -0.09
C GLY A 775 53.04 -22.18 -1.02
N ILE A 776 53.81 -21.83 -2.04
CA ILE A 776 53.54 -20.71 -2.94
C ILE A 776 53.07 -21.22 -4.31
N VAL A 777 51.97 -20.64 -4.79
CA VAL A 777 51.42 -20.96 -6.11
C VAL A 777 51.05 -19.69 -6.85
N SER A 778 50.94 -19.80 -8.17
CA SER A 778 50.40 -18.74 -9.03
C SER A 778 49.22 -19.30 -9.84
N LEU A 779 48.26 -18.47 -10.13
CA LEU A 779 47.03 -18.82 -10.85
C LEU A 779 46.87 -17.94 -12.08
N ASP A 780 46.57 -18.56 -13.23
CA ASP A 780 46.09 -17.86 -14.43
C ASP A 780 44.87 -18.60 -14.94
N TYR A 781 43.69 -18.01 -14.73
CA TYR A 781 42.39 -18.68 -14.82
C TYR A 781 41.32 -17.83 -15.50
N GLN A 782 40.51 -18.48 -16.31
CA GLN A 782 39.31 -17.88 -16.89
C GLN A 782 38.09 -18.68 -16.47
N LEU A 783 37.03 -17.98 -16.05
CA LEU A 783 35.80 -18.62 -15.62
C LEU A 783 34.59 -17.76 -15.96
N LYS A 784 33.56 -18.38 -16.53
CA LYS A 784 32.27 -17.78 -16.77
C LYS A 784 31.15 -18.64 -16.22
N GLY A 785 30.04 -18.03 -15.86
CA GLY A 785 28.91 -18.73 -15.30
C GLY A 785 27.81 -17.79 -14.82
N ARG A 786 26.94 -18.31 -13.94
CA ARG A 786 25.84 -17.58 -13.32
C ARG A 786 26.13 -17.41 -11.83
N LEU A 787 25.54 -16.32 -11.29
CA LEU A 787 25.47 -16.05 -9.86
C LEU A 787 24.01 -16.17 -9.40
N ASN A 788 23.82 -16.64 -8.16
CA ASN A 788 22.53 -16.66 -7.46
C ASN A 788 22.26 -15.30 -6.77
N ALA A 789 21.16 -15.19 -6.04
CA ALA A 789 20.76 -13.99 -5.30
C ALA A 789 21.79 -13.53 -4.25
N ASN A 790 22.61 -14.42 -3.73
CA ASN A 790 23.67 -14.11 -2.77
C ASN A 790 25.02 -13.79 -3.43
N MET A 791 25.03 -13.62 -4.77
CA MET A 791 26.25 -13.46 -5.56
C MET A 791 27.18 -14.68 -5.56
N ASP A 792 26.71 -15.86 -5.11
CA ASP A 792 27.49 -17.11 -5.16
C ASP A 792 27.45 -17.71 -6.56
N PRO A 793 28.58 -18.33 -7.02
CA PRO A 793 28.59 -19.05 -8.27
C PRO A 793 27.66 -20.26 -8.28
N VAL A 794 26.84 -20.38 -9.32
CA VAL A 794 26.02 -21.57 -9.58
C VAL A 794 26.88 -22.62 -10.23
N TYR A 795 27.48 -23.53 -9.44
CA TYR A 795 28.55 -24.48 -9.88
C TYR A 795 28.26 -25.26 -11.17
N PRO A 796 27.02 -25.79 -11.40
CA PRO A 796 26.73 -26.48 -12.67
C PRO A 796 26.82 -25.58 -13.91
N SER A 797 26.75 -24.24 -13.74
CA SER A 797 26.85 -23.29 -14.84
C SER A 797 28.27 -22.87 -15.18
N LEU A 798 29.26 -23.29 -14.38
CA LEU A 798 30.63 -22.85 -14.53
C LEU A 798 31.30 -23.51 -15.73
N ILE A 799 31.93 -22.69 -16.57
CA ILE A 799 32.69 -23.11 -17.73
C ILE A 799 33.98 -22.28 -17.78
N GLY A 800 35.10 -22.95 -17.91
CA GLY A 800 36.38 -22.25 -18.00
C GLY A 800 37.56 -23.19 -17.79
N GLY A 801 38.65 -22.63 -17.29
CA GLY A 801 39.87 -23.37 -17.01
C GLY A 801 41.07 -22.45 -16.88
N GLY A 802 42.22 -23.04 -16.65
CA GLY A 802 43.44 -22.28 -16.51
C GLY A 802 44.60 -23.12 -15.99
N THR A 803 45.64 -22.44 -15.56
CA THR A 803 46.88 -23.03 -15.06
C THR A 803 47.12 -22.63 -13.61
N LEU A 804 47.36 -23.59 -12.76
CA LEU A 804 47.93 -23.42 -11.43
C LEU A 804 49.40 -23.74 -11.48
N SER A 805 50.25 -22.75 -11.32
CA SER A 805 51.71 -22.89 -11.32
C SER A 805 52.19 -23.06 -9.88
N VAL A 806 52.71 -24.23 -9.57
CA VAL A 806 53.25 -24.60 -8.27
C VAL A 806 54.72 -24.24 -8.23
N LYS A 807 55.14 -23.42 -7.25
CA LYS A 807 56.52 -22.99 -7.11
C LYS A 807 57.28 -23.84 -6.09
N ASP A 808 56.82 -23.86 -4.86
CA ASP A 808 57.33 -24.69 -3.78
C ASP A 808 56.18 -25.11 -2.88
N VAL A 809 55.61 -26.27 -3.12
CA VAL A 809 54.45 -26.76 -2.36
C VAL A 809 54.73 -28.12 -1.72
N LYS A 810 54.54 -28.16 -0.44
CA LYS A 810 54.58 -29.40 0.38
C LYS A 810 53.20 -29.93 0.56
N VAL A 811 52.97 -31.17 0.18
CA VAL A 811 51.66 -31.84 0.33
C VAL A 811 51.78 -32.89 1.43
N ARG A 812 50.88 -32.89 2.41
CA ARG A 812 50.89 -33.78 3.58
C ARG A 812 49.57 -34.51 3.72
N GLY A 813 49.65 -35.82 3.95
CA GLY A 813 48.48 -36.61 4.35
C GLY A 813 47.42 -36.90 3.29
N LEU A 814 47.69 -36.73 1.97
CA LEU A 814 46.80 -37.19 0.92
C LEU A 814 46.80 -38.72 0.83
N LYS A 815 45.64 -39.36 0.82
CA LYS A 815 45.46 -40.81 0.76
C LYS A 815 46.18 -41.45 -0.41
N MET A 816 46.23 -40.79 -1.56
CA MET A 816 46.90 -41.24 -2.79
C MET A 816 48.41 -41.44 -2.56
N PHE A 817 49.07 -40.49 -1.94
CA PHE A 817 50.49 -40.59 -1.64
C PHE A 817 50.78 -41.57 -0.52
N ASN A 818 49.92 -41.71 0.47
CA ASN A 818 49.98 -42.74 1.48
C ASN A 818 49.88 -44.17 0.87
N ALA A 819 48.99 -44.35 -0.10
CA ALA A 819 48.88 -45.63 -0.79
C ALA A 819 50.13 -45.98 -1.59
N VAL A 820 50.73 -44.98 -2.29
CA VAL A 820 51.99 -45.16 -3.04
C VAL A 820 53.15 -45.47 -2.11
N SER A 821 53.26 -44.76 -0.99
CA SER A 821 54.32 -45.00 0.01
C SER A 821 54.26 -46.45 0.53
N LYS A 822 53.06 -46.99 0.80
CA LYS A 822 52.88 -48.39 1.21
C LYS A 822 53.26 -49.36 0.13
N GLN A 823 52.91 -49.15 -1.14
CA GLN A 823 53.21 -50.04 -2.26
C GLN A 823 54.70 -50.03 -2.66
N THR A 824 55.36 -48.89 -2.49
CA THR A 824 56.78 -48.72 -2.85
C THR A 824 57.73 -48.96 -1.66
N ASN A 825 57.18 -49.23 -0.47
CA ASN A 825 57.91 -49.36 0.80
C ASN A 825 58.87 -48.18 1.07
N SER A 826 58.51 -47.00 0.62
CA SER A 826 59.30 -45.76 0.68
C SER A 826 58.59 -44.67 1.43
N GLU A 827 59.01 -44.37 2.67
CA GLU A 827 58.39 -43.28 3.48
C GLU A 827 58.53 -41.89 2.83
N SER A 828 59.61 -41.70 2.02
CA SER A 828 59.79 -40.44 1.28
C SER A 828 58.60 -40.14 0.30
N MET A 829 57.83 -41.15 -0.12
CA MET A 829 56.68 -41.03 -1.01
C MET A 829 55.41 -40.56 -0.32
N LYS A 830 55.36 -40.52 1.00
CA LYS A 830 54.18 -40.16 1.78
C LYS A 830 53.85 -38.69 1.72
N ASN A 831 54.85 -37.83 1.64
CA ASN A 831 54.70 -36.37 1.72
C ASN A 831 55.53 -35.66 0.67
N PRO A 832 55.12 -35.61 -0.57
CA PRO A 832 55.85 -35.01 -1.65
C PRO A 832 56.00 -33.49 -1.51
N ASP A 833 57.18 -33.03 -1.95
CA ASP A 833 57.46 -31.64 -2.18
C ASP A 833 57.41 -31.39 -3.71
N LEU A 834 56.41 -30.58 -4.11
CA LEU A 834 56.19 -30.24 -5.50
C LEU A 834 56.88 -28.91 -5.81
N SER A 835 57.72 -28.87 -6.83
CA SER A 835 58.35 -27.65 -7.29
C SER A 835 58.32 -27.54 -8.80
N LYS A 836 58.05 -26.30 -9.29
CA LYS A 836 58.00 -25.91 -10.71
C LYS A 836 57.09 -26.81 -11.55
N VAL A 837 55.85 -26.93 -11.15
CA VAL A 837 54.84 -27.74 -11.84
C VAL A 837 53.66 -26.86 -12.27
N ASP A 838 53.30 -26.95 -13.55
CA ASP A 838 52.06 -26.33 -14.07
C ASP A 838 50.96 -27.37 -14.14
N ILE A 839 49.89 -27.13 -13.45
CA ILE A 839 48.70 -27.98 -13.40
C ILE A 839 47.60 -27.27 -14.21
N LYS A 840 47.36 -27.76 -15.42
CA LYS A 840 46.28 -27.24 -16.27
C LYS A 840 44.97 -27.94 -15.94
N THR A 841 43.92 -27.14 -15.86
CA THR A 841 42.57 -27.62 -15.56
C THR A 841 41.51 -26.99 -16.46
N THR A 842 40.44 -27.73 -16.70
CA THR A 842 39.22 -27.24 -17.34
C THR A 842 38.03 -27.50 -16.45
N VAL A 843 37.06 -26.57 -16.44
CA VAL A 843 35.81 -26.64 -15.66
C VAL A 843 34.64 -26.70 -16.61
N LYS A 844 33.81 -27.72 -16.46
CA LYS A 844 32.56 -27.86 -17.22
C LYS A 844 31.59 -28.80 -16.47
N ASN A 845 30.33 -28.44 -16.43
CA ASN A 845 29.24 -29.27 -15.84
C ASN A 845 29.57 -29.79 -14.41
N ASN A 846 29.98 -28.92 -13.53
CA ASN A 846 30.38 -29.22 -12.14
C ASN A 846 31.62 -30.11 -11.99
N ILE A 847 32.35 -30.35 -13.06
CA ILE A 847 33.56 -31.20 -13.07
C ILE A 847 34.78 -30.35 -13.45
N ILE A 848 35.82 -30.45 -12.65
CA ILE A 848 37.17 -29.95 -12.96
C ILE A 848 37.98 -31.13 -13.51
N THR A 849 38.40 -31.05 -14.73
CA THR A 849 39.30 -32.00 -15.36
C THR A 849 40.75 -31.52 -15.18
N VAL A 850 41.58 -32.32 -14.55
CA VAL A 850 42.99 -32.07 -14.35
C VAL A 850 43.75 -32.75 -15.50
N GLU A 851 44.38 -31.93 -16.34
CA GLU A 851 45.20 -32.44 -17.44
C GLU A 851 46.43 -33.14 -16.89
N ARG A 852 46.98 -34.06 -17.69
CA ARG A 852 48.16 -34.82 -17.30
C ARG A 852 49.37 -33.90 -17.04
N PHE A 853 49.85 -33.87 -15.81
CA PHE A 853 51.08 -33.18 -15.46
C PHE A 853 52.10 -34.14 -14.86
N LYS A 854 53.41 -33.74 -14.92
CA LYS A 854 54.53 -34.51 -14.44
C LYS A 854 55.29 -33.66 -13.44
N PHE A 855 55.81 -34.30 -12.43
CA PHE A 855 56.75 -33.67 -11.50
C PHE A 855 57.84 -34.64 -11.08
N LYS A 856 58.98 -34.13 -10.56
CA LYS A 856 60.09 -34.92 -10.03
C LYS A 856 59.87 -35.07 -8.53
N PHE A 857 59.98 -36.30 -8.04
CA PHE A 857 59.77 -36.56 -6.62
C PHE A 857 60.58 -37.84 -6.23
N ALA A 858 61.44 -37.74 -5.24
CA ALA A 858 62.20 -38.85 -4.70
C ALA A 858 62.87 -39.77 -5.80
N GLY A 859 63.35 -39.17 -6.87
CA GLY A 859 63.98 -39.94 -7.99
C GLY A 859 63.01 -40.42 -9.05
N PHE A 860 61.68 -40.35 -8.79
CA PHE A 860 60.65 -40.80 -9.70
C PHE A 860 60.07 -39.59 -10.50
N ARG A 861 59.40 -39.93 -11.59
CA ARG A 861 58.64 -38.93 -12.38
C ARG A 861 57.16 -39.28 -12.44
N PRO A 862 56.38 -39.02 -11.33
CA PRO A 862 54.96 -39.30 -11.28
C PRO A 862 54.21 -38.48 -12.36
N ARG A 863 53.11 -39.09 -12.87
CA ARG A 863 52.17 -38.43 -13.78
C ARG A 863 50.79 -38.53 -13.14
N ILE A 864 50.12 -37.38 -12.97
CA ILE A 864 48.80 -37.27 -12.41
C ILE A 864 47.84 -36.70 -13.45
N GLU A 865 46.71 -37.29 -13.58
CA GLU A 865 45.56 -36.82 -14.39
C GLU A 865 44.24 -37.29 -13.77
N GLY A 866 43.12 -36.65 -14.09
CA GLY A 866 41.81 -37.10 -13.65
C GLY A 866 40.81 -36.00 -13.52
N THR A 867 39.82 -36.22 -12.67
CA THR A 867 38.75 -35.28 -12.46
C THR A 867 38.47 -35.05 -10.96
N THR A 868 38.01 -33.86 -10.63
CA THR A 868 37.42 -33.55 -9.33
C THR A 868 36.11 -32.82 -9.57
N SER A 869 35.12 -33.13 -8.77
CA SER A 869 33.88 -32.36 -8.80
C SER A 869 33.97 -31.17 -7.84
N LEU A 870 33.20 -30.11 -8.10
CA LEU A 870 33.12 -28.92 -7.22
C LEU A 870 32.47 -29.23 -5.87
N ASP A 871 31.85 -30.40 -5.70
CA ASP A 871 31.36 -30.95 -4.42
C ASP A 871 32.39 -31.83 -3.69
N GLY A 872 33.66 -31.84 -4.18
CA GLY A 872 34.79 -32.43 -3.47
C GLY A 872 35.14 -33.90 -3.76
N LYS A 873 34.46 -34.54 -4.72
CA LYS A 873 34.78 -35.92 -5.11
C LYS A 873 35.98 -35.94 -6.01
N LEU A 874 37.05 -36.63 -5.60
CA LEU A 874 38.31 -36.77 -6.32
C LEU A 874 38.38 -38.12 -7.05
N ASN A 875 38.66 -38.07 -8.35
CA ASN A 875 38.95 -39.25 -9.16
C ASN A 875 40.25 -39.00 -9.93
N LEU A 876 41.36 -39.09 -9.24
CA LEU A 876 42.73 -38.85 -9.80
C LEU A 876 43.43 -40.20 -10.03
N LYS A 877 44.13 -40.33 -11.17
CA LYS A 877 44.96 -41.45 -11.51
C LYS A 877 46.43 -40.99 -11.45
N MET A 878 47.25 -41.74 -10.74
CA MET A 878 48.69 -41.52 -10.71
C MET A 878 49.42 -42.71 -11.33
N ARG A 879 50.36 -42.39 -12.19
CA ARG A 879 51.28 -43.36 -12.75
C ARG A 879 52.70 -43.00 -12.34
N LEU A 880 53.44 -43.94 -11.77
CA LEU A 880 54.87 -43.79 -11.43
C LEU A 880 55.70 -44.15 -12.62
N GLY A 881 56.57 -43.24 -13.12
CA GLY A 881 57.64 -43.54 -14.04
C GLY A 881 58.83 -44.04 -13.26
N LEU A 882 59.40 -45.14 -13.71
CA LEU A 882 60.65 -45.61 -13.14
C LEU A 882 61.79 -44.59 -13.36
N PRO A 883 62.70 -44.43 -12.42
CA PRO A 883 63.87 -43.60 -12.67
C PRO A 883 64.61 -44.13 -13.92
N PRO A 884 65.27 -43.25 -14.73
CA PRO A 884 66.07 -43.68 -15.89
C PRO A 884 67.18 -44.53 -15.48
#